data_49fcb1bb6ea80f29534db819bd323461
#
_entry.id   49fcb1bb6ea80f29534db819bd323461
#
_cell.length_a   1.000
_cell.length_b   1.000
_cell.length_c   1.000
_cell.angle_alpha   90.00
_cell.angle_beta   90.00
_cell.angle_gamma   90.00
#
_symmetry.space_group_name_H-M   'P 1'
#
loop_
_entity.id
_entity.type
_entity.pdbx_description
1 polymer ?
#
loop_
_entity_poly.entity_id
_entity_poly.type
_entity_poly.pdbx_seq_one_letter_code
_entity_poly.pdbx_strand_id
1 'polypeptide(L)'
;NEGATLPDLAASIFPAVVNQTISGLACGKPIRGCVAFLGGPLHFLPELKKAFIRTLHLTPENIVDPENSHLFAAMGAALEAGDAEPADAAALAAKLRSGVQMAFELKRLPPLFADRAEYDAFRARHNRAQIHKAALHPCRCFLGIDAGSTTTKLALIDEDGALLWSFYANNQGSPVQTAMHAMRLLGEQLPPGAEIARSCSTGYGETLLKSAFLLDDGEVETIAHYEAAAFFDPDVDCILDIGGQDMKCIRIRNHSVDSILLNEACSSGCGSFIENFANSLGYTAAVFAQEALFAAHPIDLGTRCTVFMNSNVKQAQKEGATVQDISAGLAYSVIKNALYKVIKLADARDMGRHIVVQGGTFYNQAVLRAFERIAGVEATCPDIAGIMGAFGAALIARDRWTGQRSAMLPIADILKLQYTTQTTRCSGCGNRCMLTINEFSNGQRHVTGNRCEKGLGGTPKENRAPNVMAYKLKRMFDYPPLPEKDAPRGRIGIPRVLNLYENYPFWATFFRQLGFSVLLSPRSTRKIYELGMESIPSESECYPAKLAHGHVQWLIDHGVRTIFHPCVFYEHQETPGAQNHFNCPIVVSYPENLKNNVDAIGEDGVTYLRPFLAFTDEKTAAKRLADFCKETWGISASETRAAVHAAWLEQQHAKADIRAQGAAALAWIEQNHSRGIVLAGRPYHVDPEINHGIPELIASYDLAVLTEDSLPIDFTPARPLRANDQWVYHSRLYTAAEFVRTRPELELVQLNSFGCGLDAVTTDQVAEILEKSNRLYTVLKIDEVSNLGAARIRIRSLIAAMNLRARQGILPTAGPVRYERAVFTEQMRREHWTILAPQMSPIHFDLLGPTFRKYGYHIEILGNDNRSAIDTGLKYVNNDACFPSITVVGQITVSYTHLTLPTNR
;
A
#
# COMPACT_ATOMS: atom_id res chain seq x y z
N ASN A 1 8.29 -8.43 14.22
CA ASN A 1 9.49 -8.89 14.95
C ASN A 1 10.24 -7.80 15.74
N GLU A 2 9.55 -6.77 16.18
CA GLU A 2 10.11 -5.67 16.98
C GLU A 2 10.14 -6.02 18.48
N GLY A 3 10.62 -7.23 18.83
CA GLY A 3 10.71 -7.72 20.19
C GLY A 3 9.45 -8.39 20.75
N ALA A 4 8.41 -8.57 19.94
CA ALA A 4 7.23 -9.33 20.32
C ALA A 4 7.54 -10.82 20.39
N THR A 5 7.10 -11.47 21.46
CA THR A 5 7.23 -12.92 21.62
C THR A 5 6.22 -13.67 20.75
N LEU A 6 6.45 -14.98 20.52
CA LEU A 6 5.45 -15.81 19.82
C LEU A 6 4.07 -15.82 20.52
N PRO A 7 3.99 -15.90 21.86
CA PRO A 7 2.72 -15.73 22.57
C PRO A 7 2.04 -14.36 22.33
N ASP A 8 2.82 -13.27 22.31
CA ASP A 8 2.26 -11.93 22.05
C ASP A 8 1.70 -11.83 20.64
N LEU A 9 2.41 -12.38 19.64
CA LEU A 9 1.96 -12.42 18.24
C LEU A 9 0.68 -13.27 18.12
N ALA A 10 0.66 -14.47 18.72
CA ALA A 10 -0.51 -15.32 18.71
C ALA A 10 -1.72 -14.63 19.38
N ALA A 11 -1.51 -14.00 20.53
CA ALA A 11 -2.56 -13.28 21.25
C ALA A 11 -3.09 -12.08 20.46
N SER A 12 -2.26 -11.41 19.65
CA SER A 12 -2.66 -10.25 18.85
C SER A 12 -3.50 -10.62 17.63
N ILE A 13 -3.37 -11.84 17.09
CA ILE A 13 -4.13 -12.31 15.95
C ILE A 13 -5.63 -12.38 16.27
N PHE A 14 -6.00 -12.86 17.46
CA PHE A 14 -7.41 -13.03 17.80
C PHE A 14 -8.21 -11.73 17.79
N PRO A 15 -7.78 -10.64 18.44
CA PRO A 15 -8.47 -9.35 18.32
C PRO A 15 -8.51 -8.81 16.88
N ALA A 16 -7.46 -9.03 16.09
CA ALA A 16 -7.43 -8.61 14.70
C ALA A 16 -8.50 -9.34 13.87
N VAL A 17 -8.62 -10.67 14.04
CA VAL A 17 -9.65 -11.48 13.38
C VAL A 17 -11.04 -11.05 13.81
N VAL A 18 -11.27 -10.78 15.11
CA VAL A 18 -12.53 -10.31 15.62
C VAL A 18 -12.93 -8.98 15.02
N ASN A 19 -12.02 -8.00 15.04
CA ASN A 19 -12.25 -6.68 14.49
C ASN A 19 -12.57 -6.75 12.98
N GLN A 20 -11.82 -7.55 12.23
CA GLN A 20 -12.07 -7.75 10.81
C GLN A 20 -13.42 -8.47 10.55
N THR A 21 -13.77 -9.44 11.39
CA THR A 21 -15.05 -10.15 11.27
C THR A 21 -16.23 -9.21 11.54
N ILE A 22 -16.15 -8.39 12.59
CA ILE A 22 -17.22 -7.44 12.93
C ILE A 22 -17.35 -6.40 11.81
N SER A 23 -16.27 -5.74 11.41
CA SER A 23 -16.32 -4.70 10.38
C SER A 23 -16.73 -5.24 9.01
N GLY A 24 -16.33 -6.46 8.65
CA GLY A 24 -16.62 -7.05 7.35
C GLY A 24 -17.98 -7.73 7.23
N LEU A 25 -18.51 -8.30 8.31
CA LEU A 25 -19.76 -9.08 8.27
C LEU A 25 -20.95 -8.36 8.89
N ALA A 26 -20.75 -7.55 9.92
CA ALA A 26 -21.85 -6.82 10.54
C ALA A 26 -22.40 -5.71 9.62
N CYS A 27 -21.56 -5.13 8.75
CA CYS A 27 -21.95 -4.12 7.76
C CYS A 27 -22.81 -2.99 8.37
N GLY A 28 -22.36 -2.45 9.51
CA GLY A 28 -23.05 -1.38 10.22
C GLY A 28 -24.30 -1.82 11.01
N LYS A 29 -24.60 -3.11 11.07
CA LYS A 29 -25.70 -3.64 11.88
C LYS A 29 -25.17 -4.03 13.25
N PRO A 30 -25.79 -3.56 14.35
CA PRO A 30 -25.36 -3.89 15.70
C PRO A 30 -25.56 -5.38 15.99
N ILE A 31 -24.55 -6.02 16.57
CA ILE A 31 -24.64 -7.39 17.08
C ILE A 31 -25.15 -7.30 18.51
N ARG A 32 -26.44 -7.52 18.69
CA ARG A 32 -27.14 -7.39 19.99
C ARG A 32 -27.94 -8.64 20.32
N GLY A 33 -28.30 -8.78 21.60
CA GLY A 33 -29.10 -9.92 22.12
C GLY A 33 -28.23 -11.16 22.34
N CYS A 34 -28.83 -12.34 22.21
CA CYS A 34 -28.14 -13.62 22.39
C CYS A 34 -27.29 -13.96 21.17
N VAL A 35 -26.01 -14.11 21.38
CA VAL A 35 -25.03 -14.42 20.34
C VAL A 35 -24.60 -15.88 20.42
N ALA A 36 -24.85 -16.64 19.36
CA ALA A 36 -24.48 -18.06 19.28
C ALA A 36 -23.10 -18.20 18.61
N PHE A 37 -22.18 -18.90 19.27
CA PHE A 37 -20.87 -19.20 18.76
C PHE A 37 -20.84 -20.55 18.04
N LEU A 38 -20.86 -20.55 16.71
CA LEU A 38 -20.96 -21.73 15.87
C LEU A 38 -19.75 -21.86 14.93
N GLY A 39 -19.48 -23.11 14.52
CA GLY A 39 -18.43 -23.42 13.55
C GLY A 39 -17.11 -23.82 14.19
N GLY A 40 -16.25 -24.46 13.39
CA GLY A 40 -14.99 -25.04 13.86
C GLY A 40 -14.05 -24.05 14.56
N PRO A 41 -13.74 -22.86 13.98
CA PRO A 41 -12.82 -21.92 14.63
C PRO A 41 -13.28 -21.49 16.02
N LEU A 42 -14.57 -21.20 16.20
CA LEU A 42 -15.12 -20.76 17.48
C LEU A 42 -15.29 -21.91 18.48
N HIS A 43 -15.37 -23.14 17.99
CA HIS A 43 -15.40 -24.34 18.82
C HIS A 43 -13.99 -24.71 19.32
N PHE A 44 -13.00 -24.79 18.42
CA PHE A 44 -11.66 -25.30 18.72
C PHE A 44 -10.68 -24.24 19.24
N LEU A 45 -10.98 -22.94 19.08
CA LEU A 45 -10.12 -21.82 19.52
C LEU A 45 -10.79 -21.00 20.63
N PRO A 46 -10.71 -21.42 21.90
CA PRO A 46 -11.39 -20.73 22.99
C PRO A 46 -10.93 -19.29 23.18
N GLU A 47 -9.69 -18.96 22.88
CA GLU A 47 -9.19 -17.58 22.97
C GLU A 47 -9.78 -16.66 21.89
N LEU A 48 -10.09 -17.18 20.70
CA LEU A 48 -10.81 -16.43 19.68
C LEU A 48 -12.24 -16.10 20.18
N LYS A 49 -12.95 -17.09 20.74
CA LYS A 49 -14.27 -16.90 21.34
C LYS A 49 -14.24 -15.84 22.46
N LYS A 50 -13.26 -15.93 23.37
CA LYS A 50 -13.07 -14.92 24.43
C LYS A 50 -12.80 -13.52 23.87
N ALA A 51 -12.09 -13.41 22.73
CA ALA A 51 -11.85 -12.14 22.07
C ALA A 51 -13.16 -11.53 21.55
N PHE A 52 -14.06 -12.32 20.93
CA PHE A 52 -15.41 -11.86 20.54
C PHE A 52 -16.22 -11.40 21.74
N ILE A 53 -16.29 -12.20 22.82
CA ILE A 53 -17.02 -11.86 24.04
C ILE A 53 -16.56 -10.51 24.60
N ARG A 54 -15.25 -10.27 24.65
CA ARG A 54 -14.69 -9.00 25.14
C ARG A 54 -15.00 -7.83 24.22
N THR A 55 -14.87 -8.00 22.91
CA THR A 55 -15.06 -6.93 21.93
C THR A 55 -16.53 -6.53 21.80
N LEU A 56 -17.45 -7.49 21.87
CA LEU A 56 -18.89 -7.25 21.81
C LEU A 56 -19.51 -6.95 23.20
N HIS A 57 -18.69 -6.90 24.25
CA HIS A 57 -19.14 -6.66 25.64
C HIS A 57 -20.28 -7.59 26.09
N LEU A 58 -20.25 -8.88 25.65
CA LEU A 58 -21.31 -9.83 25.96
C LEU A 58 -21.30 -10.23 27.45
N THR A 59 -22.48 -10.31 28.03
CA THR A 59 -22.70 -10.87 29.37
C THR A 59 -23.00 -12.37 29.28
N PRO A 60 -22.85 -13.16 30.37
CA PRO A 60 -23.12 -14.59 30.35
C PRO A 60 -24.53 -14.95 29.83
N GLU A 61 -25.52 -14.09 30.09
CA GLU A 61 -26.92 -14.29 29.67
C GLU A 61 -27.06 -14.15 28.13
N ASN A 62 -26.15 -13.45 27.50
CA ASN A 62 -26.17 -13.18 26.05
C ASN A 62 -25.32 -14.17 25.25
N ILE A 63 -24.72 -15.17 25.90
CA ILE A 63 -23.83 -16.13 25.25
C ILE A 63 -24.55 -17.45 25.04
N VAL A 64 -24.63 -17.93 23.80
CA VAL A 64 -25.10 -19.27 23.45
C VAL A 64 -23.90 -20.06 22.89
N ASP A 65 -23.44 -21.04 23.64
CA ASP A 65 -22.25 -21.85 23.30
C ASP A 65 -22.58 -23.34 23.34
N PRO A 66 -23.18 -23.88 22.25
CA PRO A 66 -23.57 -25.29 22.19
C PRO A 66 -22.36 -26.23 22.15
N GLU A 67 -22.44 -27.37 22.82
CA GLU A 67 -21.38 -28.37 22.87
C GLU A 67 -20.94 -28.85 21.48
N ASN A 68 -21.89 -29.03 20.56
CA ASN A 68 -21.66 -29.50 19.19
C ASN A 68 -21.62 -28.36 18.16
N SER A 69 -21.20 -27.17 18.57
CA SER A 69 -21.24 -25.95 17.74
C SER A 69 -20.56 -26.08 16.36
N HIS A 70 -19.56 -26.94 16.22
CA HIS A 70 -18.86 -27.22 14.96
C HIS A 70 -19.65 -28.09 13.98
N LEU A 71 -20.70 -28.78 14.45
CA LEU A 71 -21.51 -29.68 13.64
C LEU A 71 -22.87 -29.04 13.23
N PHE A 72 -23.19 -27.83 13.66
CA PHE A 72 -24.49 -27.20 13.47
C PHE A 72 -24.94 -27.15 12.01
N ALA A 73 -24.04 -26.89 11.07
CA ALA A 73 -24.37 -26.88 9.65
C ALA A 73 -24.83 -28.29 9.16
N ALA A 74 -24.14 -29.34 9.62
CA ALA A 74 -24.48 -30.72 9.27
C ALA A 74 -25.78 -31.14 9.97
N MET A 75 -25.97 -30.74 11.24
CA MET A 75 -27.20 -31.00 11.99
C MET A 75 -28.39 -30.31 11.34
N GLY A 76 -28.27 -29.05 10.95
CA GLY A 76 -29.31 -28.32 10.24
C GLY A 76 -29.65 -28.96 8.89
N ALA A 77 -28.64 -29.35 8.12
CA ALA A 77 -28.85 -30.09 6.87
C ALA A 77 -29.61 -31.43 7.11
N ALA A 78 -29.27 -32.15 8.17
CA ALA A 78 -29.95 -33.39 8.52
C ALA A 78 -31.42 -33.17 8.94
N LEU A 79 -31.70 -32.06 9.65
CA LEU A 79 -33.06 -31.70 10.01
C LEU A 79 -33.91 -31.34 8.79
N GLU A 80 -33.37 -30.51 7.89
CA GLU A 80 -34.05 -30.15 6.63
C GLU A 80 -34.23 -31.36 5.70
N ALA A 81 -33.33 -32.34 5.73
CA ALA A 81 -33.46 -33.56 4.96
C ALA A 81 -34.58 -34.47 5.43
N GLY A 82 -35.12 -34.25 6.66
CA GLY A 82 -36.21 -35.05 7.20
C GLY A 82 -37.50 -35.02 6.38
N ASP A 83 -37.76 -33.94 5.66
CA ASP A 83 -38.91 -33.74 4.78
C ASP A 83 -38.62 -34.07 3.29
N ALA A 84 -37.36 -34.47 2.96
CA ALA A 84 -36.99 -34.81 1.60
C ALA A 84 -37.36 -36.26 1.22
N GLU A 85 -37.59 -36.51 -0.05
CA GLU A 85 -37.82 -37.89 -0.51
C GLU A 85 -36.56 -38.77 -0.28
N PRO A 86 -36.72 -39.99 0.21
CA PRO A 86 -35.58 -40.88 0.47
C PRO A 86 -34.77 -41.17 -0.77
N ALA A 87 -33.46 -40.97 -0.70
CA ALA A 87 -32.55 -41.32 -1.75
C ALA A 87 -32.13 -42.81 -1.63
N ASP A 88 -32.17 -43.56 -2.75
CA ASP A 88 -31.66 -44.91 -2.78
C ASP A 88 -30.12 -44.89 -2.74
N ALA A 89 -29.57 -45.47 -1.68
CA ALA A 89 -28.13 -45.58 -1.48
C ALA A 89 -27.40 -46.37 -2.59
N ALA A 90 -28.11 -47.40 -3.16
CA ALA A 90 -27.54 -48.18 -4.26
C ALA A 90 -27.48 -47.38 -5.56
N ALA A 91 -28.51 -46.58 -5.84
CA ALA A 91 -28.54 -45.68 -6.98
C ALA A 91 -27.48 -44.57 -6.87
N LEU A 92 -27.27 -44.00 -5.67
CA LEU A 92 -26.23 -43.01 -5.38
C LEU A 92 -24.84 -43.62 -5.56
N ALA A 93 -24.61 -44.83 -5.04
CA ALA A 93 -23.37 -45.57 -5.22
C ALA A 93 -23.08 -45.89 -6.70
N ALA A 94 -24.11 -46.25 -7.48
CA ALA A 94 -24.00 -46.47 -8.91
C ALA A 94 -23.59 -45.19 -9.67
N LYS A 95 -24.22 -44.04 -9.33
CA LYS A 95 -23.85 -42.71 -9.87
C LYS A 95 -22.41 -42.35 -9.55
N LEU A 96 -21.94 -42.57 -8.34
CA LEU A 96 -20.58 -42.29 -7.94
C LEU A 96 -19.57 -43.19 -8.69
N ARG A 97 -19.92 -44.48 -8.93
CA ARG A 97 -19.07 -45.39 -9.70
C ARG A 97 -19.03 -45.07 -11.20
N SER A 98 -20.12 -44.54 -11.78
CA SER A 98 -20.13 -44.11 -13.18
C SER A 98 -19.30 -42.86 -13.48
N GLY A 99 -18.82 -42.21 -12.42
CA GLY A 99 -18.10 -40.94 -12.51
C GLY A 99 -19.05 -39.75 -12.73
N VAL A 100 -18.65 -38.60 -12.24
CA VAL A 100 -19.32 -37.34 -12.50
C VAL A 100 -18.65 -36.65 -13.66
N GLN A 101 -19.40 -36.41 -14.75
CA GLN A 101 -18.91 -35.50 -15.77
C GLN A 101 -18.97 -34.09 -15.22
N MET A 102 -17.81 -33.53 -14.86
CA MET A 102 -17.72 -32.17 -14.37
C MET A 102 -17.50 -31.23 -15.56
N ALA A 103 -18.31 -30.19 -15.65
CA ALA A 103 -18.01 -29.07 -16.55
C ALA A 103 -16.85 -28.27 -15.94
N PHE A 104 -15.80 -28.07 -16.73
CA PHE A 104 -14.66 -27.26 -16.29
C PHE A 104 -15.03 -25.77 -16.40
N GLU A 105 -15.09 -25.09 -15.26
CA GLU A 105 -15.30 -23.64 -15.20
C GLU A 105 -13.97 -22.87 -15.27
N LEU A 106 -12.87 -23.53 -14.85
CA LEU A 106 -11.55 -22.90 -14.81
C LEU A 106 -10.81 -23.07 -16.16
N LYS A 107 -10.27 -21.95 -16.63
CA LYS A 107 -9.45 -21.91 -17.84
C LYS A 107 -8.12 -22.61 -17.64
N ARG A 108 -7.65 -23.32 -18.69
CA ARG A 108 -6.34 -23.97 -18.71
C ARG A 108 -5.31 -23.07 -19.37
N LEU A 109 -4.07 -23.15 -18.90
CA LEU A 109 -2.90 -22.44 -19.41
C LEU A 109 -1.99 -23.40 -20.19
N PRO A 110 -1.10 -22.90 -21.06
CA PRO A 110 -0.10 -23.72 -21.71
C PRO A 110 0.84 -24.39 -20.68
N PRO A 111 1.36 -25.58 -20.96
CA PRO A 111 2.41 -26.18 -20.16
C PRO A 111 3.63 -25.28 -20.01
N LEU A 112 4.32 -25.37 -18.89
CA LEU A 112 5.57 -24.62 -18.67
C LEU A 112 6.66 -25.11 -19.64
N PHE A 113 6.80 -26.39 -19.77
CA PHE A 113 7.67 -27.06 -20.74
C PHE A 113 6.88 -28.09 -21.53
N ALA A 114 7.10 -28.14 -22.83
CA ALA A 114 6.47 -29.11 -23.70
C ALA A 114 7.07 -30.51 -23.50
N ASP A 115 8.38 -30.57 -23.26
CA ASP A 115 9.13 -31.81 -23.11
C ASP A 115 10.42 -31.61 -22.30
N ARG A 116 11.15 -32.69 -22.08
CA ARG A 116 12.41 -32.70 -21.34
C ARG A 116 13.53 -31.94 -22.06
N ALA A 117 13.53 -31.95 -23.40
CA ALA A 117 14.58 -31.26 -24.16
C ALA A 117 14.48 -29.76 -24.03
N GLU A 118 13.25 -29.20 -24.05
CA GLU A 118 13.01 -27.77 -23.79
C GLU A 118 13.48 -27.38 -22.36
N TYR A 119 13.17 -28.21 -21.37
CA TYR A 119 13.62 -27.97 -20.00
C TYR A 119 15.15 -28.01 -19.87
N ASP A 120 15.83 -28.98 -20.49
CA ASP A 120 17.28 -29.11 -20.43
C ASP A 120 17.97 -27.94 -21.14
N ALA A 121 17.42 -27.44 -22.25
CA ALA A 121 17.90 -26.22 -22.93
C ALA A 121 17.72 -24.98 -22.05
N PHE A 122 16.58 -24.85 -21.39
CA PHE A 122 16.30 -23.78 -20.43
C PHE A 122 17.31 -23.79 -19.26
N ARG A 123 17.57 -24.96 -18.67
CA ARG A 123 18.58 -25.10 -17.62
C ARG A 123 19.98 -24.76 -18.09
N ALA A 124 20.38 -25.23 -19.27
CA ALA A 124 21.70 -24.96 -19.84
C ALA A 124 21.92 -23.47 -20.04
N ARG A 125 20.87 -22.71 -20.42
CA ARG A 125 20.93 -21.26 -20.56
C ARG A 125 21.13 -20.57 -19.21
N HIS A 126 20.32 -20.88 -18.21
CA HIS A 126 20.40 -20.25 -16.90
C HIS A 126 21.69 -20.62 -16.14
N ASN A 127 22.26 -21.80 -16.37
CA ASN A 127 23.53 -22.21 -15.81
C ASN A 127 24.73 -21.37 -16.28
N ARG A 128 24.57 -20.41 -17.17
CA ARG A 128 25.64 -19.46 -17.57
C ARG A 128 25.82 -18.35 -16.55
N ALA A 129 24.80 -18.00 -15.79
CA ALA A 129 24.84 -16.96 -14.75
C ALA A 129 25.30 -17.54 -13.40
N GLN A 130 26.54 -18.06 -13.37
CA GLN A 130 27.13 -18.63 -12.16
C GLN A 130 28.19 -17.72 -11.59
N ILE A 131 28.18 -17.56 -10.24
CA ILE A 131 29.26 -16.92 -9.53
C ILE A 131 30.51 -17.82 -9.48
N HIS A 132 31.68 -17.24 -9.59
CA HIS A 132 32.90 -17.97 -9.29
C HIS A 132 32.93 -18.31 -7.80
N LYS A 133 33.00 -19.61 -7.48
CA LYS A 133 33.09 -20.13 -6.12
C LYS A 133 34.50 -20.64 -5.87
N ALA A 134 35.14 -20.13 -4.83
CA ALA A 134 36.46 -20.59 -4.40
C ALA A 134 36.37 -21.21 -3.00
N ALA A 135 37.25 -22.14 -2.69
CA ALA A 135 37.37 -22.67 -1.33
C ALA A 135 37.91 -21.58 -0.39
N LEU A 136 37.50 -21.62 0.86
CA LEU A 136 38.04 -20.71 1.89
C LEU A 136 39.58 -20.86 1.95
N HIS A 137 40.30 -19.79 1.81
CA HIS A 137 41.76 -19.71 1.82
C HIS A 137 42.24 -18.45 2.57
N PRO A 138 43.49 -18.37 2.98
CA PRO A 138 44.05 -17.17 3.60
C PRO A 138 44.04 -15.99 2.61
N CYS A 139 43.16 -15.03 2.86
CA CYS A 139 43.01 -13.83 2.05
C CYS A 139 42.28 -12.75 2.84
N ARG A 140 42.21 -11.55 2.27
CA ARG A 140 41.29 -10.52 2.75
C ARG A 140 39.89 -10.84 2.23
N CYS A 141 38.94 -10.88 3.13
CA CYS A 141 37.55 -11.21 2.83
C CYS A 141 36.64 -10.04 3.15
N PHE A 142 35.47 -9.98 2.47
CA PHE A 142 34.45 -8.97 2.68
C PHE A 142 33.13 -9.67 3.00
N LEU A 143 32.52 -9.26 4.12
CA LEU A 143 31.31 -9.91 4.65
C LEU A 143 30.09 -9.05 4.35
N GLY A 144 29.10 -9.65 3.69
CA GLY A 144 27.77 -9.07 3.53
C GLY A 144 26.72 -9.86 4.31
N ILE A 145 25.83 -9.15 4.99
CA ILE A 145 24.73 -9.74 5.76
C ILE A 145 23.41 -9.10 5.30
N ASP A 146 22.50 -9.92 4.79
CA ASP A 146 21.12 -9.52 4.49
C ASP A 146 20.19 -10.10 5.54
N ALA A 147 19.71 -9.25 6.44
CA ALA A 147 18.76 -9.60 7.48
C ALA A 147 17.35 -9.17 7.06
N GLY A 148 16.67 -10.03 6.32
CA GLY A 148 15.28 -9.82 5.93
C GLY A 148 14.30 -10.03 7.09
N SER A 149 13.01 -9.85 6.80
CA SER A 149 11.91 -10.07 7.77
C SER A 149 11.76 -11.54 8.15
N THR A 150 11.99 -12.45 7.21
CA THR A 150 11.76 -13.91 7.36
C THR A 150 13.05 -14.71 7.42
N THR A 151 14.08 -14.26 6.69
CA THR A 151 15.33 -15.01 6.50
C THR A 151 16.55 -14.13 6.71
N THR A 152 17.64 -14.72 7.20
CA THR A 152 18.95 -14.09 7.23
C THR A 152 19.91 -14.84 6.31
N LYS A 153 20.65 -14.07 5.52
CA LYS A 153 21.63 -14.59 4.56
C LYS A 153 22.97 -13.89 4.79
N LEU A 154 24.05 -14.64 4.61
CA LEU A 154 25.40 -14.12 4.66
C LEU A 154 26.14 -14.54 3.39
N ALA A 155 27.01 -13.66 2.92
CA ALA A 155 27.96 -13.95 1.83
C ALA A 155 29.34 -13.44 2.21
N LEU A 156 30.38 -14.27 2.05
CA LEU A 156 31.77 -13.90 2.21
C LEU A 156 32.43 -14.00 0.85
N ILE A 157 33.05 -12.91 0.41
CA ILE A 157 33.76 -12.83 -0.88
C ILE A 157 35.23 -12.46 -0.67
N ASP A 158 36.08 -12.76 -1.64
CA ASP A 158 37.46 -12.27 -1.71
C ASP A 158 37.57 -10.91 -2.41
N GLU A 159 38.79 -10.46 -2.65
CA GLU A 159 39.09 -9.19 -3.35
C GLU A 159 38.62 -9.17 -4.80
N ASP A 160 38.57 -10.33 -5.45
CA ASP A 160 38.12 -10.47 -6.85
C ASP A 160 36.60 -10.66 -6.96
N GLY A 161 35.90 -10.79 -5.85
CA GLY A 161 34.46 -11.00 -5.77
C GLY A 161 34.03 -12.45 -5.91
N ALA A 162 34.97 -13.41 -5.80
CA ALA A 162 34.61 -14.82 -5.75
C ALA A 162 33.91 -15.17 -4.43
N LEU A 163 32.86 -15.98 -4.49
CA LEU A 163 32.11 -16.42 -3.31
C LEU A 163 32.90 -17.52 -2.59
N LEU A 164 33.37 -17.20 -1.38
CA LEU A 164 34.12 -18.13 -0.53
C LEU A 164 33.22 -18.96 0.39
N TRP A 165 32.15 -18.33 0.88
CA TRP A 165 31.20 -18.98 1.79
C TRP A 165 29.86 -18.25 1.77
N SER A 166 28.79 -18.99 2.01
CA SER A 166 27.45 -18.43 2.11
C SER A 166 26.58 -19.16 3.12
N PHE A 167 25.56 -18.44 3.62
CA PHE A 167 24.59 -18.99 4.56
C PHE A 167 23.18 -18.45 4.19
N TYR A 168 22.18 -19.32 4.38
CA TYR A 168 20.78 -18.97 4.18
C TYR A 168 19.91 -19.73 5.18
N ALA A 169 19.20 -19.03 6.05
CA ALA A 169 18.29 -19.67 7.00
C ALA A 169 17.08 -18.79 7.36
N ASN A 170 16.01 -19.42 7.84
CA ASN A 170 14.85 -18.73 8.42
C ASN A 170 15.21 -18.12 9.78
N ASN A 171 14.73 -16.91 10.04
CA ASN A 171 15.02 -16.14 11.27
C ASN A 171 14.40 -16.72 12.53
N GLN A 172 13.36 -17.52 12.42
CA GLN A 172 12.60 -18.03 13.57
C GLN A 172 12.22 -16.94 14.60
N GLY A 173 12.00 -15.71 14.10
CA GLY A 173 11.68 -14.54 14.93
C GLY A 173 12.88 -13.72 15.42
N SER A 174 14.12 -14.18 15.27
CA SER A 174 15.32 -13.46 15.74
C SER A 174 16.45 -13.43 14.72
N PRO A 175 16.57 -12.35 13.92
CA PRO A 175 17.68 -12.21 12.97
C PRO A 175 19.04 -12.16 13.65
N VAL A 176 19.14 -11.63 14.89
CA VAL A 176 20.41 -11.59 15.65
C VAL A 176 20.89 -12.99 15.97
N GLN A 177 20.02 -13.86 16.50
CA GLN A 177 20.39 -15.23 16.83
C GLN A 177 20.77 -16.04 15.59
N THR A 178 20.04 -15.86 14.50
CA THR A 178 20.33 -16.52 13.21
C THR A 178 21.67 -16.06 12.65
N ALA A 179 21.98 -14.76 12.72
CA ALA A 179 23.27 -14.24 12.30
C ALA A 179 24.42 -14.72 13.21
N MET A 180 24.23 -14.78 14.54
CA MET A 180 25.20 -15.36 15.47
C MET A 180 25.49 -16.84 15.15
N HIS A 181 24.44 -17.61 14.83
CA HIS A 181 24.60 -19.00 14.41
C HIS A 181 25.43 -19.11 13.11
N ALA A 182 25.13 -18.26 12.12
CA ALA A 182 25.89 -18.19 10.88
C ALA A 182 27.36 -17.82 11.12
N MET A 183 27.61 -16.84 11.99
CA MET A 183 28.99 -16.43 12.36
C MET A 183 29.74 -17.52 13.07
N ARG A 184 29.06 -18.34 13.87
CA ARG A 184 29.70 -19.53 14.48
C ARG A 184 30.15 -20.51 13.40
N LEU A 185 29.26 -20.87 12.46
CA LEU A 185 29.59 -21.80 11.38
C LEU A 185 30.73 -21.28 10.48
N LEU A 186 30.74 -19.97 10.24
CA LEU A 186 31.84 -19.31 9.52
C LEU A 186 33.15 -19.42 10.31
N GLY A 187 33.12 -19.11 11.62
CA GLY A 187 34.31 -19.14 12.48
C GLY A 187 34.92 -20.53 12.60
N GLU A 188 34.13 -21.61 12.56
CA GLU A 188 34.60 -23.01 12.57
C GLU A 188 35.30 -23.39 11.25
N GLN A 189 35.04 -22.70 10.16
CA GLN A 189 35.56 -23.01 8.82
C GLN A 189 36.65 -22.03 8.35
N LEU A 190 36.73 -20.84 8.95
CA LEU A 190 37.64 -19.79 8.50
C LEU A 190 39.11 -20.19 8.75
N PRO A 191 39.94 -20.32 7.72
CA PRO A 191 41.34 -20.76 7.87
C PRO A 191 42.21 -19.68 8.54
N PRO A 192 43.29 -20.08 9.23
CA PRO A 192 44.26 -19.12 9.75
C PRO A 192 44.81 -18.24 8.63
N GLY A 193 44.82 -16.91 8.86
CA GLY A 193 45.28 -15.94 7.89
C GLY A 193 44.18 -15.38 6.97
N ALA A 194 42.96 -15.87 7.06
CA ALA A 194 41.82 -15.20 6.46
C ALA A 194 41.33 -14.08 7.40
N GLU A 195 41.13 -12.87 6.87
CA GLU A 195 40.73 -11.69 7.63
C GLU A 195 39.49 -11.05 7.00
N ILE A 196 38.46 -10.79 7.80
CA ILE A 196 37.33 -9.98 7.35
C ILE A 196 37.73 -8.52 7.42
N ALA A 197 38.16 -8.00 6.26
CA ALA A 197 38.70 -6.63 6.12
C ALA A 197 37.61 -5.55 6.28
N ARG A 198 36.38 -5.85 5.87
CA ARG A 198 35.23 -4.94 6.01
C ARG A 198 33.90 -5.73 5.95
N SER A 199 32.88 -5.17 6.57
CA SER A 199 31.56 -5.78 6.68
C SER A 199 30.45 -4.78 6.36
N CYS A 200 29.37 -5.26 5.73
CA CYS A 200 28.20 -4.45 5.45
C CYS A 200 26.91 -5.26 5.71
N SER A 201 25.92 -4.62 6.31
CA SER A 201 24.57 -5.18 6.48
C SER A 201 23.54 -4.49 5.60
N THR A 202 22.50 -5.24 5.24
CA THR A 202 21.34 -4.75 4.50
C THR A 202 20.05 -5.44 4.98
N GLY A 203 18.91 -5.05 4.43
CA GLY A 203 17.60 -5.59 4.77
C GLY A 203 16.95 -4.91 5.99
N TYR A 204 15.81 -5.47 6.45
CA TYR A 204 15.05 -4.93 7.58
C TYR A 204 15.84 -4.87 8.90
N GLY A 205 16.73 -5.84 9.12
CA GLY A 205 17.58 -5.93 10.31
C GLY A 205 18.93 -5.22 10.18
N GLU A 206 19.15 -4.45 9.13
CA GLU A 206 20.44 -3.79 8.84
C GLU A 206 20.99 -3.03 10.05
N THR A 207 20.25 -2.05 10.58
CA THR A 207 20.70 -1.21 11.68
C THR A 207 20.80 -1.99 13.00
N LEU A 208 19.97 -3.01 13.19
CA LEU A 208 20.01 -3.89 14.34
C LEU A 208 21.32 -4.71 14.38
N LEU A 209 21.67 -5.37 13.28
CA LEU A 209 22.90 -6.15 13.17
C LEU A 209 24.15 -5.26 13.15
N LYS A 210 24.06 -4.09 12.53
CA LYS A 210 25.16 -3.11 12.58
C LYS A 210 25.48 -2.71 14.02
N SER A 211 24.47 -2.46 14.85
CA SER A 211 24.66 -2.14 16.28
C SER A 211 25.12 -3.38 17.08
N ALA A 212 24.56 -4.56 16.80
CA ALA A 212 24.88 -5.78 17.53
C ALA A 212 26.32 -6.21 17.30
N PHE A 213 26.79 -6.21 16.06
CA PHE A 213 28.10 -6.75 15.68
C PHE A 213 29.15 -5.68 15.39
N LEU A 214 28.81 -4.38 15.52
CA LEU A 214 29.65 -3.23 15.16
C LEU A 214 30.09 -3.27 13.69
N LEU A 215 29.18 -3.66 12.77
CA LEU A 215 29.51 -3.75 11.37
C LEU A 215 29.91 -2.38 10.81
N ASP A 216 30.86 -2.38 9.87
CA ASP A 216 31.44 -1.15 9.32
C ASP A 216 30.39 -0.32 8.59
N ASP A 217 29.59 -0.95 7.72
CA ASP A 217 28.59 -0.30 6.91
C ASP A 217 27.18 -0.88 7.12
N GLY A 218 26.21 -0.07 6.78
CA GLY A 218 24.85 -0.47 6.54
C GLY A 218 24.37 0.18 5.25
N GLU A 219 23.71 -0.58 4.38
CA GLU A 219 23.23 -0.07 3.11
C GLU A 219 21.78 -0.45 2.88
N VAL A 220 21.08 0.40 2.11
CA VAL A 220 19.70 0.14 1.73
C VAL A 220 19.63 -1.09 0.82
N GLU A 221 18.70 -1.97 1.10
CA GLU A 221 18.49 -3.23 0.38
C GLU A 221 18.44 -3.04 -1.15
N THR A 222 17.78 -1.98 -1.61
CA THR A 222 17.67 -1.66 -3.06
C THR A 222 19.03 -1.46 -3.70
N ILE A 223 19.98 -0.81 -3.02
CA ILE A 223 21.33 -0.57 -3.54
C ILE A 223 22.13 -1.88 -3.51
N ALA A 224 22.03 -2.67 -2.43
CA ALA A 224 22.71 -3.97 -2.37
C ALA A 224 22.23 -4.91 -3.49
N HIS A 225 20.94 -4.94 -3.76
CA HIS A 225 20.38 -5.72 -4.87
C HIS A 225 20.84 -5.21 -6.25
N TYR A 226 20.97 -3.89 -6.42
CA TYR A 226 21.49 -3.31 -7.66
C TYR A 226 22.95 -3.67 -7.90
N GLU A 227 23.81 -3.50 -6.88
CA GLU A 227 25.24 -3.84 -6.99
C GLU A 227 25.45 -5.33 -7.33
N ALA A 228 24.67 -6.21 -6.71
CA ALA A 228 24.70 -7.63 -7.01
C ALA A 228 24.23 -7.93 -8.46
N ALA A 229 23.15 -7.30 -8.92
CA ALA A 229 22.64 -7.50 -10.28
C ALA A 229 23.59 -6.97 -11.33
N ALA A 230 24.18 -5.77 -11.11
CA ALA A 230 25.16 -5.15 -12.01
C ALA A 230 26.47 -5.96 -12.12
N PHE A 231 26.80 -6.75 -11.09
CA PHE A 231 27.94 -7.68 -11.15
C PHE A 231 27.72 -8.80 -12.19
N PHE A 232 26.48 -9.30 -12.34
CA PHE A 232 26.13 -10.32 -13.33
C PHE A 232 25.78 -9.76 -14.71
N ASP A 233 25.17 -8.58 -14.74
CA ASP A 233 24.78 -7.86 -15.95
C ASP A 233 25.00 -6.35 -15.74
N PRO A 234 26.16 -5.81 -16.16
CA PRO A 234 26.48 -4.38 -15.98
C PRO A 234 25.47 -3.43 -16.65
N ASP A 235 24.77 -3.91 -17.69
CA ASP A 235 23.79 -3.12 -18.44
C ASP A 235 22.34 -3.37 -17.95
N VAL A 236 22.16 -3.90 -16.75
CA VAL A 236 20.83 -4.24 -16.21
C VAL A 236 19.84 -3.07 -16.28
N ASP A 237 18.70 -3.30 -16.93
CA ASP A 237 17.59 -2.34 -17.06
C ASP A 237 16.54 -2.52 -15.95
N CYS A 238 16.32 -3.79 -15.56
CA CYS A 238 15.26 -4.13 -14.61
C CYS A 238 15.69 -5.28 -13.71
N ILE A 239 15.47 -5.10 -12.42
CA ILE A 239 15.67 -6.13 -11.41
C ILE A 239 14.30 -6.50 -10.84
N LEU A 240 13.94 -7.78 -10.93
CA LEU A 240 12.76 -8.32 -10.28
C LEU A 240 13.21 -9.24 -9.13
N ASP A 241 13.03 -8.76 -7.92
CA ASP A 241 13.29 -9.53 -6.71
C ASP A 241 11.99 -10.05 -6.12
N ILE A 242 11.86 -11.37 -5.98
CA ILE A 242 10.72 -12.01 -5.32
C ILE A 242 11.24 -12.80 -4.12
N GLY A 243 11.05 -12.21 -2.96
CA GLY A 243 11.38 -12.80 -1.67
C GLY A 243 10.29 -13.74 -1.14
N GLY A 244 10.40 -14.07 0.14
CA GLY A 244 9.41 -14.88 0.85
C GLY A 244 8.10 -14.15 1.11
N GLN A 245 8.12 -12.86 1.41
CA GLN A 245 6.94 -12.06 1.80
C GLN A 245 6.77 -10.76 1.02
N ASP A 246 7.79 -10.30 0.34
CA ASP A 246 7.80 -9.08 -0.43
C ASP A 246 8.30 -9.33 -1.85
N MET A 247 7.99 -8.42 -2.73
CA MET A 247 8.59 -8.35 -4.05
C MET A 247 8.92 -6.92 -4.40
N LYS A 248 10.00 -6.77 -5.16
CA LYS A 248 10.53 -5.50 -5.61
C LYS A 248 10.79 -5.54 -7.10
N CYS A 249 10.44 -4.47 -7.78
CA CYS A 249 10.91 -4.21 -9.13
C CYS A 249 11.71 -2.90 -9.10
N ILE A 250 12.97 -2.98 -9.45
CA ILE A 250 13.88 -1.85 -9.51
C ILE A 250 14.19 -1.60 -10.98
N ARG A 251 13.78 -0.45 -11.49
CA ARG A 251 14.13 -0.04 -12.84
C ARG A 251 15.40 0.77 -12.81
N ILE A 252 16.30 0.45 -13.73
CA ILE A 252 17.57 1.11 -13.88
C ILE A 252 17.58 1.86 -15.20
N ARG A 253 18.09 3.06 -15.18
CA ARG A 253 18.32 3.87 -16.38
C ARG A 253 19.63 4.63 -16.24
N ASN A 254 20.48 4.53 -17.23
CA ASN A 254 21.81 5.16 -17.19
C ASN A 254 22.61 4.75 -15.94
N HIS A 255 22.64 3.47 -15.60
CA HIS A 255 23.30 2.90 -14.42
C HIS A 255 22.84 3.53 -13.09
N SER A 256 21.62 4.04 -13.03
CA SER A 256 21.01 4.61 -11.82
C SER A 256 19.63 4.07 -11.59
N VAL A 257 19.25 3.96 -10.32
CA VAL A 257 17.89 3.60 -9.93
C VAL A 257 16.92 4.70 -10.39
N ASP A 258 16.04 4.35 -11.33
CA ASP A 258 15.05 5.24 -11.92
C ASP A 258 13.71 5.17 -11.16
N SER A 259 13.25 3.96 -10.85
CA SER A 259 12.06 3.77 -10.04
C SER A 259 12.10 2.47 -9.23
N ILE A 260 11.38 2.45 -8.13
CA ILE A 260 11.26 1.30 -7.23
C ILE A 260 9.79 1.03 -6.98
N LEU A 261 9.32 -0.13 -7.40
CA LEU A 261 7.98 -0.60 -7.15
C LEU A 261 8.05 -1.75 -6.14
N LEU A 262 7.25 -1.66 -5.09
CA LEU A 262 7.24 -2.61 -3.99
C LEU A 262 5.82 -3.15 -3.77
N ASN A 263 5.70 -4.43 -3.46
CA ASN A 263 4.47 -5.00 -2.93
C ASN A 263 4.63 -5.21 -1.42
N GLU A 264 4.02 -4.35 -0.65
CA GLU A 264 4.11 -4.37 0.82
C GLU A 264 2.84 -4.87 1.49
N ALA A 265 1.73 -4.83 0.77
CA ALA A 265 0.41 -5.05 1.36
C ALA A 265 -0.10 -6.48 1.23
N CYS A 266 0.48 -7.30 0.37
CA CYS A 266 -0.06 -8.62 0.08
C CYS A 266 1.06 -9.60 -0.29
N SER A 267 1.16 -10.70 0.45
CA SER A 267 2.09 -11.80 0.11
C SER A 267 1.67 -12.61 -1.12
N SER A 268 0.53 -12.30 -1.74
CA SER A 268 0.12 -12.93 -2.99
C SER A 268 1.07 -12.54 -4.11
N GLY A 269 1.88 -13.48 -4.56
CA GLY A 269 2.94 -13.25 -5.52
C GLY A 269 4.34 -13.41 -4.93
N CYS A 270 4.48 -13.80 -3.67
CA CYS A 270 5.74 -14.07 -2.99
C CYS A 270 5.91 -15.56 -2.69
N GLY A 271 7.09 -15.96 -2.25
CA GLY A 271 7.42 -17.37 -1.99
C GLY A 271 6.56 -18.04 -0.94
N SER A 272 6.20 -17.31 0.14
CA SER A 272 5.32 -17.83 1.21
C SER A 272 3.92 -18.21 0.70
N PHE A 273 3.46 -17.59 -0.37
CA PHE A 273 2.20 -17.93 -1.02
C PHE A 273 2.24 -19.37 -1.59
N ILE A 274 3.30 -19.71 -2.33
CA ILE A 274 3.49 -21.05 -2.86
C ILE A 274 3.70 -22.06 -1.74
N GLU A 275 4.51 -21.70 -0.74
CA GLU A 275 4.81 -22.55 0.42
C GLU A 275 3.54 -22.91 1.22
N ASN A 276 2.66 -21.94 1.46
CA ASN A 276 1.40 -22.18 2.16
C ASN A 276 0.50 -23.18 1.40
N PHE A 277 0.41 -23.06 0.07
CA PHE A 277 -0.35 -24.02 -0.74
C PHE A 277 0.31 -25.38 -0.80
N ALA A 278 1.63 -25.46 -0.95
CA ALA A 278 2.37 -26.71 -0.90
C ALA A 278 2.08 -27.46 0.41
N ASN A 279 2.24 -26.77 1.55
CA ASN A 279 1.99 -27.32 2.88
C ASN A 279 0.52 -27.77 3.04
N SER A 280 -0.44 -26.99 2.54
CA SER A 280 -1.87 -27.34 2.60
C SER A 280 -2.24 -28.57 1.77
N LEU A 281 -1.42 -28.90 0.77
CA LEU A 281 -1.55 -30.07 -0.09
C LEU A 281 -0.66 -31.25 0.34
N GLY A 282 0.09 -31.09 1.45
CA GLY A 282 0.95 -32.13 2.01
C GLY A 282 2.31 -32.27 1.30
N TYR A 283 2.79 -31.23 0.63
CA TYR A 283 4.06 -31.19 -0.09
C TYR A 283 5.03 -30.21 0.55
N THR A 284 6.33 -30.47 0.42
CA THR A 284 7.34 -29.44 0.62
C THR A 284 7.39 -28.51 -0.58
N ALA A 285 7.78 -27.26 -0.39
CA ALA A 285 7.86 -26.26 -1.47
C ALA A 285 8.75 -26.75 -2.65
N ALA A 286 9.84 -27.44 -2.34
CA ALA A 286 10.76 -27.98 -3.36
C ALA A 286 10.14 -29.09 -4.21
N VAL A 287 9.47 -30.05 -3.59
CA VAL A 287 8.77 -31.12 -4.31
C VAL A 287 7.61 -30.56 -5.13
N PHE A 288 6.85 -29.65 -4.52
CA PHE A 288 5.73 -28.99 -5.19
C PHE A 288 6.17 -28.19 -6.44
N ALA A 289 7.34 -27.56 -6.39
CA ALA A 289 7.94 -26.89 -7.55
C ALA A 289 8.33 -27.85 -8.67
N GLN A 290 8.82 -29.05 -8.33
CA GLN A 290 9.17 -30.09 -9.31
C GLN A 290 7.93 -30.64 -10.02
N GLU A 291 6.85 -30.86 -9.27
CA GLU A 291 5.57 -31.32 -9.83
C GLU A 291 5.04 -30.39 -10.93
N ALA A 292 5.26 -29.08 -10.82
CA ALA A 292 4.77 -28.08 -11.77
C ALA A 292 5.40 -28.18 -13.16
N LEU A 293 6.64 -28.68 -13.29
CA LEU A 293 7.47 -28.52 -14.49
C LEU A 293 6.85 -29.08 -15.75
N PHE A 294 6.24 -30.27 -15.65
CA PHE A 294 5.65 -31.00 -16.78
C PHE A 294 4.13 -31.17 -16.66
N ALA A 295 3.45 -30.27 -15.94
CA ALA A 295 2.01 -30.24 -15.85
C ALA A 295 1.40 -30.10 -17.26
N ALA A 296 0.51 -31.02 -17.63
CA ALA A 296 -0.07 -31.04 -18.97
C ALA A 296 -1.10 -29.93 -19.18
N HIS A 297 -1.86 -29.58 -18.13
CA HIS A 297 -2.97 -28.66 -18.21
C HIS A 297 -3.02 -27.68 -17.03
N PRO A 298 -1.99 -26.80 -16.86
CA PRO A 298 -1.95 -25.83 -15.78
C PRO A 298 -3.23 -25.02 -15.69
N ILE A 299 -3.69 -24.73 -14.45
CA ILE A 299 -4.96 -24.02 -14.24
C ILE A 299 -4.72 -22.51 -14.14
N ASP A 300 -5.58 -21.73 -14.78
CA ASP A 300 -5.59 -20.30 -14.59
C ASP A 300 -6.30 -19.91 -13.27
N LEU A 301 -5.52 -19.76 -12.22
CA LEU A 301 -6.00 -19.36 -10.91
C LEU A 301 -6.24 -17.84 -10.79
N GLY A 302 -5.87 -17.07 -11.83
CA GLY A 302 -6.04 -15.62 -11.85
C GLY A 302 -4.99 -14.85 -11.03
N THR A 303 -5.34 -13.63 -10.63
CA THR A 303 -4.44 -12.66 -9.94
C THR A 303 -5.06 -12.13 -8.66
N ARG A 304 -5.70 -12.95 -7.85
CA ARG A 304 -6.33 -12.53 -6.59
C ARG A 304 -5.44 -12.81 -5.38
N CYS A 305 -5.79 -12.24 -4.23
CA CYS A 305 -5.09 -12.53 -2.98
C CYS A 305 -5.27 -14.00 -2.56
N THR A 306 -4.46 -14.44 -1.61
CA THR A 306 -4.42 -15.84 -1.11
C THR A 306 -5.80 -16.36 -0.69
N VAL A 307 -6.64 -15.52 -0.08
CA VAL A 307 -7.98 -15.91 0.40
C VAL A 307 -8.88 -16.31 -0.77
N PHE A 308 -8.97 -15.47 -1.80
CA PHE A 308 -9.75 -15.77 -3.00
C PHE A 308 -9.13 -16.88 -3.85
N MET A 309 -7.81 -16.96 -3.87
CA MET A 309 -7.08 -18.02 -4.59
C MET A 309 -7.37 -19.40 -4.00
N ASN A 310 -7.51 -19.50 -2.69
CA ASN A 310 -7.86 -20.74 -2.01
C ASN A 310 -9.20 -21.29 -2.52
N SER A 311 -10.17 -20.43 -2.79
CA SER A 311 -11.45 -20.84 -3.40
C SER A 311 -11.25 -21.40 -4.80
N ASN A 312 -10.39 -20.78 -5.62
CA ASN A 312 -10.07 -21.26 -6.96
C ASN A 312 -9.31 -22.58 -6.93
N VAL A 313 -8.37 -22.78 -5.99
CA VAL A 313 -7.66 -24.05 -5.80
C VAL A 313 -8.64 -25.15 -5.38
N LYS A 314 -9.55 -24.87 -4.45
CA LYS A 314 -10.60 -25.83 -4.06
C LYS A 314 -11.54 -26.17 -5.22
N GLN A 315 -11.89 -25.19 -6.03
CA GLN A 315 -12.68 -25.41 -7.23
C GLN A 315 -11.91 -26.29 -8.22
N ALA A 316 -10.63 -26.01 -8.46
CA ALA A 316 -9.77 -26.82 -9.31
C ALA A 316 -9.69 -28.28 -8.84
N GLN A 317 -9.55 -28.50 -7.52
CA GLN A 317 -9.57 -29.85 -6.96
C GLN A 317 -10.90 -30.55 -7.19
N LYS A 318 -12.04 -29.85 -7.03
CA LYS A 318 -13.36 -30.38 -7.36
C LYS A 318 -13.51 -30.74 -8.84
N GLU A 319 -12.89 -30.00 -9.72
CA GLU A 319 -12.85 -30.26 -11.16
C GLU A 319 -11.83 -31.34 -11.54
N GLY A 320 -11.22 -32.03 -10.56
CA GLY A 320 -10.28 -33.12 -10.81
C GLY A 320 -8.90 -32.68 -11.31
N ALA A 321 -8.52 -31.44 -11.07
CA ALA A 321 -7.17 -30.97 -11.39
C ALA A 321 -6.12 -31.69 -10.57
N THR A 322 -5.02 -32.05 -11.20
CA THR A 322 -3.89 -32.70 -10.57
C THR A 322 -3.10 -31.68 -9.71
N VAL A 323 -2.31 -32.19 -8.77
CA VAL A 323 -1.39 -31.34 -8.00
C VAL A 323 -0.40 -30.64 -8.93
N GLN A 324 0.04 -31.30 -9.99
CA GLN A 324 0.90 -30.76 -11.03
C GLN A 324 0.27 -29.52 -11.70
N ASP A 325 -0.99 -29.63 -12.11
CA ASP A 325 -1.72 -28.55 -12.78
C ASP A 325 -1.95 -27.36 -11.83
N ILE A 326 -2.22 -27.62 -10.56
CA ILE A 326 -2.38 -26.59 -9.51
C ILE A 326 -1.05 -25.89 -9.24
N SER A 327 0.03 -26.65 -9.08
CA SER A 327 1.36 -26.09 -8.80
C SER A 327 1.84 -25.19 -9.94
N ALA A 328 1.70 -25.64 -11.19
CA ALA A 328 2.02 -24.84 -12.36
C ALA A 328 1.11 -23.59 -12.46
N GLY A 329 -0.17 -23.72 -12.16
CA GLY A 329 -1.11 -22.60 -12.10
C GLY A 329 -0.73 -21.55 -11.06
N LEU A 330 -0.25 -21.98 -9.90
CA LEU A 330 0.25 -21.08 -8.84
C LEU A 330 1.54 -20.35 -9.28
N ALA A 331 2.46 -21.05 -9.97
CA ALA A 331 3.66 -20.41 -10.53
C ALA A 331 3.29 -19.29 -11.53
N TYR A 332 2.33 -19.56 -12.44
CA TYR A 332 1.79 -18.52 -13.31
C TYR A 332 1.12 -17.37 -12.53
N SER A 333 0.36 -17.68 -11.49
CA SER A 333 -0.36 -16.69 -10.70
C SER A 333 0.58 -15.74 -9.95
N VAL A 334 1.66 -16.26 -9.37
CA VAL A 334 2.70 -15.43 -8.71
C VAL A 334 3.25 -14.41 -9.68
N ILE A 335 3.61 -14.82 -10.88
CA ILE A 335 4.18 -13.93 -11.88
C ILE A 335 3.14 -12.96 -12.46
N LYS A 336 1.91 -13.41 -12.71
CA LYS A 336 0.82 -12.51 -13.10
C LYS A 336 0.59 -11.39 -12.05
N ASN A 337 0.64 -11.75 -10.77
CA ASN A 337 0.54 -10.75 -9.69
C ASN A 337 1.73 -9.78 -9.71
N ALA A 338 2.96 -10.28 -9.87
CA ALA A 338 4.15 -9.45 -9.98
C ALA A 338 4.04 -8.45 -11.15
N LEU A 339 3.81 -8.95 -12.34
CA LEU A 339 3.86 -8.16 -13.56
C LEU A 339 2.65 -7.20 -13.68
N TYR A 340 1.44 -7.67 -13.42
CA TYR A 340 0.23 -6.88 -13.69
C TYR A 340 -0.23 -6.03 -12.52
N LYS A 341 -0.04 -6.48 -11.27
CA LYS A 341 -0.50 -5.72 -10.10
C LYS A 341 0.57 -4.83 -9.48
N VAL A 342 1.81 -5.30 -9.42
CA VAL A 342 2.90 -4.54 -8.78
C VAL A 342 3.60 -3.67 -9.81
N ILE A 343 4.08 -4.27 -10.89
CA ILE A 343 4.85 -3.56 -11.93
C ILE A 343 3.92 -2.80 -12.87
N LYS A 344 2.66 -3.23 -13.00
CA LYS A 344 1.66 -2.69 -13.94
C LYS A 344 2.18 -2.73 -15.39
N LEU A 345 2.78 -3.86 -15.75
CA LEU A 345 3.40 -4.04 -17.04
C LEU A 345 2.33 -4.14 -18.13
N ALA A 346 2.25 -3.14 -18.98
CA ALA A 346 1.39 -3.16 -20.16
C ALA A 346 2.06 -3.85 -21.35
N ASP A 347 3.36 -3.63 -21.53
CA ASP A 347 4.19 -4.23 -22.58
C ASP A 347 5.49 -4.76 -21.95
N ALA A 348 5.90 -5.96 -22.32
CA ALA A 348 7.15 -6.55 -21.83
C ALA A 348 8.39 -5.73 -22.17
N ARG A 349 8.35 -4.97 -23.27
CA ARG A 349 9.43 -4.05 -23.69
C ARG A 349 9.68 -2.92 -22.69
N ASP A 350 8.70 -2.60 -21.85
CA ASP A 350 8.83 -1.59 -20.79
C ASP A 350 9.78 -2.02 -19.67
N MET A 351 10.14 -3.32 -19.60
CA MET A 351 11.14 -3.84 -18.66
C MET A 351 12.58 -3.66 -19.13
N GLY A 352 12.79 -3.27 -20.39
CA GLY A 352 14.12 -3.24 -20.98
C GLY A 352 14.51 -4.58 -21.59
N ARG A 353 15.82 -4.74 -21.88
CA ARG A 353 16.39 -5.95 -22.50
C ARG A 353 17.23 -6.76 -21.51
N HIS A 354 17.83 -6.10 -20.56
CA HIS A 354 18.73 -6.66 -19.55
C HIS A 354 17.95 -6.84 -18.24
N ILE A 355 17.36 -8.01 -18.05
CA ILE A 355 16.49 -8.28 -16.91
C ILE A 355 17.17 -9.29 -16.00
N VAL A 356 17.42 -8.91 -14.76
CA VAL A 356 17.92 -9.79 -13.70
C VAL A 356 16.78 -10.16 -12.77
N VAL A 357 16.53 -11.46 -12.58
CA VAL A 357 15.57 -11.96 -11.61
C VAL A 357 16.29 -12.58 -10.43
N GLN A 358 15.83 -12.27 -9.23
CA GLN A 358 16.49 -12.68 -7.99
C GLN A 358 15.48 -12.88 -6.85
N GLY A 359 15.97 -13.28 -5.68
CA GLY A 359 15.14 -13.68 -4.54
C GLY A 359 14.94 -15.19 -4.48
N GLY A 360 14.68 -15.70 -3.28
CA GLY A 360 14.57 -17.14 -3.03
C GLY A 360 13.48 -17.85 -3.82
N THR A 361 12.44 -17.11 -4.25
CA THR A 361 11.33 -17.66 -5.04
C THR A 361 11.77 -18.09 -6.43
N PHE A 362 12.80 -17.50 -7.02
CA PHE A 362 13.32 -17.88 -8.33
C PHE A 362 14.18 -19.15 -8.35
N TYR A 363 14.50 -19.73 -7.19
CA TYR A 363 15.00 -21.12 -7.15
C TYR A 363 13.94 -22.12 -7.63
N ASN A 364 12.66 -21.74 -7.60
CA ASN A 364 11.58 -22.49 -8.23
C ASN A 364 11.60 -22.25 -9.75
N GLN A 365 12.09 -23.24 -10.49
CA GLN A 365 12.22 -23.17 -11.95
C GLN A 365 10.87 -23.03 -12.66
N ALA A 366 9.78 -23.49 -12.06
CA ALA A 366 8.44 -23.28 -12.60
C ALA A 366 8.05 -21.79 -12.57
N VAL A 367 8.42 -21.07 -11.50
CA VAL A 367 8.21 -19.62 -11.38
C VAL A 367 9.06 -18.87 -12.40
N LEU A 368 10.34 -19.24 -12.51
CA LEU A 368 11.25 -18.64 -13.48
C LEU A 368 10.75 -18.83 -14.92
N ARG A 369 10.31 -20.04 -15.26
CA ARG A 369 9.75 -20.31 -16.57
C ARG A 369 8.41 -19.61 -16.82
N ALA A 370 7.55 -19.54 -15.81
CA ALA A 370 6.30 -18.78 -15.88
C ALA A 370 6.57 -17.29 -16.17
N PHE A 371 7.62 -16.72 -15.57
CA PHE A 371 8.05 -15.35 -15.87
C PHE A 371 8.37 -15.19 -17.36
N GLU A 372 9.25 -16.02 -17.91
CA GLU A 372 9.63 -15.92 -19.32
C GLU A 372 8.44 -16.14 -20.27
N ARG A 373 7.53 -17.07 -19.91
CA ARG A 373 6.31 -17.33 -20.70
C ARG A 373 5.34 -16.15 -20.72
N ILE A 374 5.17 -15.48 -19.60
CA ILE A 374 4.23 -14.34 -19.47
C ILE A 374 4.85 -13.06 -20.01
N ALA A 375 6.11 -12.78 -19.65
CA ALA A 375 6.81 -11.59 -20.08
C ALA A 375 7.26 -11.65 -21.56
N GLY A 376 7.41 -12.86 -22.12
CA GLY A 376 7.88 -13.05 -23.49
C GLY A 376 9.34 -12.64 -23.71
N VAL A 377 10.12 -12.56 -22.61
CA VAL A 377 11.55 -12.18 -22.62
C VAL A 377 12.35 -13.18 -21.81
N GLU A 378 13.63 -13.31 -22.13
CA GLU A 378 14.58 -14.09 -21.34
C GLU A 378 15.10 -13.25 -20.17
N ALA A 379 15.41 -13.89 -19.04
CA ALA A 379 15.97 -13.23 -17.88
C ALA A 379 17.27 -13.89 -17.43
N THR A 380 18.15 -13.10 -16.83
CA THR A 380 19.34 -13.59 -16.13
C THR A 380 18.93 -13.94 -14.70
N CYS A 381 19.06 -15.20 -14.32
CA CYS A 381 18.82 -15.67 -12.95
C CYS A 381 20.13 -16.23 -12.40
N PRO A 382 20.84 -15.49 -11.51
CA PRO A 382 22.08 -15.98 -10.89
C PRO A 382 21.86 -17.23 -10.06
N ASP A 383 22.85 -18.12 -10.02
CA ASP A 383 22.83 -19.32 -9.19
C ASP A 383 22.77 -19.01 -7.67
N ILE A 384 23.04 -17.77 -7.30
CA ILE A 384 22.94 -17.22 -5.95
C ILE A 384 21.71 -16.32 -5.77
N ALA A 385 20.68 -16.48 -6.59
CA ALA A 385 19.49 -15.60 -6.60
C ALA A 385 18.90 -15.34 -5.19
N GLY A 386 18.94 -16.32 -4.29
CA GLY A 386 18.40 -16.19 -2.93
C GLY A 386 19.29 -15.41 -1.96
N ILE A 387 20.56 -15.14 -2.28
CA ILE A 387 21.49 -14.42 -1.40
C ILE A 387 22.03 -13.12 -2.03
N MET A 388 21.39 -12.64 -3.09
CA MET A 388 21.86 -11.44 -3.84
C MET A 388 22.01 -10.21 -2.94
N GLY A 389 21.10 -9.99 -1.99
CA GLY A 389 21.23 -8.89 -1.04
C GLY A 389 22.49 -8.96 -0.19
N ALA A 390 22.81 -10.16 0.34
CA ALA A 390 24.05 -10.37 1.08
C ALA A 390 25.29 -10.25 0.21
N PHE A 391 25.24 -10.80 -1.01
CA PHE A 391 26.35 -10.70 -1.96
C PHE A 391 26.62 -9.23 -2.35
N GLY A 392 25.58 -8.45 -2.66
CA GLY A 392 25.71 -7.02 -2.95
C GLY A 392 26.22 -6.21 -1.77
N ALA A 393 25.82 -6.53 -0.54
CA ALA A 393 26.39 -5.94 0.66
C ALA A 393 27.89 -6.25 0.81
N ALA A 394 28.31 -7.47 0.47
CA ALA A 394 29.73 -7.84 0.46
C ALA A 394 30.53 -7.08 -0.61
N LEU A 395 29.97 -6.89 -1.81
CA LEU A 395 30.56 -6.06 -2.86
C LEU A 395 30.73 -4.60 -2.40
N ILE A 396 29.70 -4.04 -1.77
CA ILE A 396 29.74 -2.68 -1.20
C ILE A 396 30.83 -2.57 -0.12
N ALA A 397 30.96 -3.58 0.74
CA ALA A 397 32.03 -3.62 1.74
C ALA A 397 33.40 -3.62 1.07
N ARG A 398 33.59 -4.41 0.03
CA ARG A 398 34.81 -4.45 -0.77
C ARG A 398 35.14 -3.08 -1.40
N ASP A 399 34.20 -2.50 -2.09
CA ASP A 399 34.40 -1.26 -2.86
C ASP A 399 34.60 -0.03 -1.97
N ARG A 400 34.11 -0.07 -0.73
CA ARG A 400 34.33 0.98 0.29
C ARG A 400 35.60 0.78 1.12
N TRP A 401 36.26 -0.34 0.97
CA TRP A 401 37.48 -0.57 1.74
C TRP A 401 38.65 0.22 1.16
N THR A 402 39.34 0.99 2.01
CA THR A 402 40.48 1.84 1.65
C THR A 402 41.73 1.53 2.51
N GLY A 403 41.80 0.30 3.04
CA GLY A 403 42.96 -0.13 3.84
C GLY A 403 42.78 0.02 5.36
N GLN A 404 41.61 0.50 5.83
CA GLN A 404 41.31 0.58 7.27
C GLN A 404 40.95 -0.79 7.85
N ARG A 405 41.25 -0.97 9.14
CA ARG A 405 40.83 -2.14 9.90
C ARG A 405 39.31 -2.12 10.12
N SER A 406 38.66 -3.26 10.01
CA SER A 406 37.24 -3.40 10.31
C SER A 406 36.96 -3.09 11.79
N ALA A 407 35.83 -2.39 12.01
CA ALA A 407 35.29 -2.14 13.35
C ALA A 407 34.47 -3.33 13.88
N MET A 408 34.17 -4.32 13.02
CA MET A 408 33.38 -5.49 13.38
C MET A 408 33.98 -6.23 14.57
N LEU A 409 33.13 -6.64 15.51
CA LEU A 409 33.56 -7.49 16.63
C LEU A 409 34.21 -8.78 16.10
N PRO A 410 35.30 -9.25 16.76
CA PRO A 410 35.81 -10.59 16.49
C PRO A 410 34.68 -11.64 16.61
N ILE A 411 34.72 -12.68 15.79
CA ILE A 411 33.68 -13.72 15.78
C ILE A 411 33.50 -14.31 17.18
N ALA A 412 34.63 -14.54 17.90
CA ALA A 412 34.60 -15.07 19.26
C ALA A 412 33.84 -14.17 20.26
N ASP A 413 33.82 -12.86 20.04
CA ASP A 413 33.12 -11.91 20.89
C ASP A 413 31.64 -11.78 20.44
N ILE A 414 31.35 -11.88 19.14
CA ILE A 414 29.97 -11.99 18.62
C ILE A 414 29.26 -13.19 19.26
N LEU A 415 29.94 -14.33 19.38
CA LEU A 415 29.37 -15.55 19.97
C LEU A 415 29.08 -15.45 21.49
N LYS A 416 29.69 -14.49 22.16
CA LYS A 416 29.45 -14.19 23.60
C LYS A 416 28.43 -13.07 23.80
N LEU A 417 27.96 -12.45 22.70
CA LEU A 417 27.06 -11.30 22.77
C LEU A 417 25.75 -11.69 23.46
N GLN A 418 25.42 -10.94 24.48
CA GLN A 418 24.11 -11.01 25.16
C GLN A 418 23.35 -9.72 24.88
N TYR A 419 22.03 -9.80 24.86
CA TYR A 419 21.19 -8.63 24.75
C TYR A 419 19.87 -8.81 25.50
N THR A 420 19.30 -7.68 25.91
CA THR A 420 17.97 -7.61 26.52
C THR A 420 17.07 -6.78 25.62
N THR A 421 15.81 -7.19 25.55
CA THR A 421 14.78 -6.47 24.78
C THR A 421 13.72 -5.93 25.74
N GLN A 422 13.46 -4.64 25.69
CA GLN A 422 12.42 -3.96 26.46
C GLN A 422 11.48 -3.20 25.55
N THR A 423 10.18 -3.24 25.87
CA THR A 423 9.17 -2.42 25.21
C THR A 423 8.71 -1.33 26.16
N THR A 424 8.66 -0.09 25.67
CA THR A 424 8.21 1.06 26.45
C THR A 424 7.48 2.08 25.59
N ARG A 425 6.68 2.95 26.21
CA ARG A 425 6.03 4.07 25.50
C ARG A 425 6.88 5.31 25.58
N CYS A 426 7.17 5.93 24.43
CA CYS A 426 7.86 7.21 24.36
C CYS A 426 7.01 8.32 25.03
N SER A 427 7.62 9.10 25.89
CA SER A 427 7.01 10.28 26.54
C SER A 427 7.34 11.60 25.85
N GLY A 428 8.11 11.59 24.76
CA GLY A 428 8.64 12.80 24.11
C GLY A 428 7.62 13.68 23.40
N CYS A 429 6.44 13.16 23.04
CA CYS A 429 5.35 13.90 22.38
C CYS A 429 4.01 13.14 22.47
N GLY A 430 2.95 13.75 21.94
CA GLY A 430 1.59 13.18 21.94
C GLY A 430 1.43 11.86 21.16
N ASN A 431 2.35 11.49 20.30
CA ASN A 431 2.28 10.24 19.52
C ASN A 431 2.52 8.99 20.37
N ARG A 432 3.14 9.12 21.55
CA ARG A 432 3.37 8.02 22.51
C ARG A 432 3.81 6.70 21.85
N CYS A 433 4.77 6.78 20.92
CA CYS A 433 5.25 5.62 20.16
C CYS A 433 5.59 4.45 21.07
N MET A 434 5.22 3.24 20.69
CA MET A 434 5.72 2.02 21.31
C MET A 434 7.15 1.81 20.83
N LEU A 435 8.10 1.82 21.75
CA LEU A 435 9.52 1.62 21.44
C LEU A 435 9.92 0.21 21.84
N THR A 436 10.68 -0.44 21.00
CA THR A 436 11.42 -1.65 21.32
C THR A 436 12.90 -1.29 21.43
N ILE A 437 13.47 -1.51 22.58
CA ILE A 437 14.85 -1.18 22.92
C ILE A 437 15.62 -2.48 23.10
N ASN A 438 16.64 -2.68 22.26
CA ASN A 438 17.61 -3.76 22.42
C ASN A 438 18.89 -3.16 22.98
N GLU A 439 19.34 -3.66 24.12
CA GLU A 439 20.59 -3.29 24.76
C GLU A 439 21.55 -4.47 24.69
N PHE A 440 22.69 -4.25 24.05
CA PHE A 440 23.72 -5.27 23.81
C PHE A 440 24.83 -5.19 24.84
N SER A 441 25.43 -6.34 25.17
CA SER A 441 26.56 -6.41 26.10
C SER A 441 27.83 -5.68 25.62
N ASN A 442 27.90 -5.28 24.35
CA ASN A 442 28.94 -4.42 23.79
C ASN A 442 28.71 -2.92 24.09
N GLY A 443 27.70 -2.58 24.87
CA GLY A 443 27.35 -1.19 25.22
C GLY A 443 26.51 -0.46 24.19
N GLN A 444 26.18 -1.08 23.05
CA GLN A 444 25.33 -0.47 22.04
C GLN A 444 23.85 -0.63 22.38
N ARG A 445 23.07 0.35 21.94
CA ARG A 445 21.62 0.37 22.09
C ARG A 445 20.97 0.54 20.73
N HIS A 446 20.01 -0.30 20.43
CA HIS A 446 19.21 -0.18 19.21
C HIS A 446 17.73 0.01 19.55
N VAL A 447 17.11 1.06 18.99
CA VAL A 447 15.72 1.41 19.28
C VAL A 447 14.91 1.35 17.98
N THR A 448 13.80 0.64 18.01
CA THR A 448 12.82 0.60 16.92
C THR A 448 11.45 1.08 17.39
N GLY A 449 10.50 1.26 16.45
CA GLY A 449 9.17 1.80 16.76
C GLY A 449 9.13 3.31 16.97
N ASN A 450 10.29 3.99 17.02
CA ASN A 450 10.36 5.44 17.12
C ASN A 450 9.97 6.09 15.78
N ARG A 451 9.13 7.13 15.88
CA ARG A 451 8.74 7.99 14.74
C ARG A 451 9.65 9.22 14.60
N CYS A 452 10.49 9.50 15.57
CA CYS A 452 11.44 10.63 15.56
C CYS A 452 12.58 10.38 16.56
N GLU A 453 13.58 11.25 16.54
CA GLU A 453 14.76 11.18 17.42
C GLU A 453 14.46 11.24 18.92
N LYS A 454 13.35 11.86 19.34
CA LYS A 454 12.94 11.89 20.75
C LYS A 454 12.80 10.48 21.34
N GLY A 455 12.38 9.51 20.51
CA GLY A 455 12.33 8.10 20.91
C GLY A 455 13.70 7.48 21.13
N LEU A 456 14.75 8.03 20.53
CA LEU A 456 16.14 7.55 20.70
C LEU A 456 16.80 8.09 21.99
N GLY A 457 16.16 9.02 22.70
CA GLY A 457 16.73 9.68 23.89
C GLY A 457 17.76 10.77 23.56
N GLY A 458 17.87 11.18 22.32
CA GLY A 458 18.77 12.24 21.86
C GLY A 458 18.29 13.65 22.25
N THR A 459 19.25 14.57 22.47
CA THR A 459 18.95 16.00 22.59
C THR A 459 18.46 16.53 21.24
N PRO A 460 17.45 17.41 21.21
CA PRO A 460 17.01 18.05 19.97
C PRO A 460 18.16 18.79 19.29
N LYS A 461 18.39 18.55 18.01
CA LYS A 461 19.32 19.36 17.21
C LYS A 461 18.76 20.80 17.13
N GLU A 462 19.61 21.80 17.26
CA GLU A 462 19.23 23.21 17.22
C GLU A 462 18.71 23.66 15.84
N ASN A 463 19.21 23.09 14.77
CA ASN A 463 18.83 23.42 13.39
C ASN A 463 18.11 22.24 12.70
N ARG A 464 16.86 22.02 13.10
CA ARG A 464 16.05 20.92 12.53
C ARG A 464 15.46 21.30 11.19
N ALA A 465 15.39 20.33 10.29
CA ALA A 465 14.63 20.47 9.05
C ALA A 465 13.16 20.83 9.35
N PRO A 466 12.59 21.84 8.68
CA PRO A 466 11.23 22.28 8.92
C PRO A 466 10.22 21.20 8.53
N ASN A 467 9.16 21.07 9.35
CA ASN A 467 8.03 20.18 9.11
C ASN A 467 6.74 21.00 9.00
N VAL A 468 6.38 21.38 7.79
CA VAL A 468 5.20 22.21 7.51
C VAL A 468 3.90 21.43 7.80
N MET A 469 3.89 20.09 7.65
CA MET A 469 2.71 19.28 7.96
C MET A 469 2.36 19.35 9.46
N ALA A 470 3.36 19.32 10.34
CA ALA A 470 3.16 19.50 11.78
C ALA A 470 2.64 20.91 12.12
N TYR A 471 3.15 21.95 11.44
CA TYR A 471 2.63 23.31 11.56
C TYR A 471 1.17 23.40 11.08
N LYS A 472 0.86 22.87 9.91
CA LYS A 472 -0.49 22.85 9.33
C LYS A 472 -1.49 22.21 10.28
N LEU A 473 -1.17 21.04 10.85
CA LEU A 473 -2.05 20.39 11.83
C LEU A 473 -2.37 21.29 13.03
N LYS A 474 -1.36 22.00 13.55
CA LYS A 474 -1.57 22.93 14.66
C LYS A 474 -2.42 24.13 14.21
N ARG A 475 -2.07 24.78 13.11
CA ARG A 475 -2.73 25.98 12.61
C ARG A 475 -4.21 25.75 12.27
N MET A 476 -4.53 24.60 11.71
CA MET A 476 -5.90 24.26 11.31
C MET A 476 -6.85 24.07 12.49
N PHE A 477 -6.35 23.71 13.68
CA PHE A 477 -7.19 23.38 14.83
C PHE A 477 -6.90 24.23 16.09
N ASP A 478 -6.10 25.26 16.00
CA ASP A 478 -5.76 26.18 17.12
C ASP A 478 -6.84 27.27 17.28
N TYR A 479 -8.06 26.81 17.53
CA TYR A 479 -9.23 27.66 17.74
C TYR A 479 -9.88 27.30 19.09
N PRO A 480 -9.60 28.03 20.16
CA PRO A 480 -10.22 27.74 21.44
C PRO A 480 -11.74 27.97 21.39
N PRO A 481 -12.52 27.09 22.01
CA PRO A 481 -13.97 27.23 22.05
C PRO A 481 -14.39 28.52 22.78
N LEU A 482 -15.52 29.05 22.37
CA LEU A 482 -16.14 30.15 23.11
C LEU A 482 -16.53 29.62 24.51
N PRO A 483 -16.19 30.32 25.60
CA PRO A 483 -16.60 29.94 26.95
C PRO A 483 -18.15 29.80 27.03
N GLU A 484 -18.66 28.84 27.75
CA GLU A 484 -20.11 28.59 27.80
C GLU A 484 -20.92 29.80 28.25
N LYS A 485 -20.41 30.58 29.21
CA LYS A 485 -21.02 31.84 29.67
C LYS A 485 -21.15 32.90 28.57
N ASP A 486 -20.32 32.84 27.55
CA ASP A 486 -20.26 33.75 26.41
C ASP A 486 -20.90 33.13 25.13
N ALA A 487 -21.50 31.97 25.25
CA ALA A 487 -22.13 31.19 24.18
C ALA A 487 -23.67 31.12 24.34
N PRO A 488 -24.40 32.21 24.05
CA PRO A 488 -25.84 32.29 24.30
C PRO A 488 -26.66 31.26 23.48
N ARG A 489 -26.09 30.73 22.40
CA ARG A 489 -26.73 29.70 21.54
C ARG A 489 -26.33 28.28 21.90
N GLY A 490 -25.56 28.09 22.96
CA GLY A 490 -25.17 26.80 23.48
C GLY A 490 -24.00 26.14 22.74
N ARG A 491 -23.92 24.82 22.89
CA ARG A 491 -22.79 24.02 22.38
C ARG A 491 -23.18 23.30 21.09
N ILE A 492 -22.23 23.28 20.15
CA ILE A 492 -22.30 22.49 18.91
C ILE A 492 -21.08 21.59 18.78
N GLY A 493 -21.24 20.32 18.45
CA GLY A 493 -20.14 19.39 18.20
C GLY A 493 -19.74 19.38 16.73
N ILE A 494 -18.44 19.33 16.49
CA ILE A 494 -17.88 19.13 15.15
C ILE A 494 -16.95 17.92 15.18
N PRO A 495 -17.18 16.88 14.37
CA PRO A 495 -16.24 15.77 14.27
C PRO A 495 -14.98 16.21 13.52
N ARG A 496 -13.79 15.85 14.03
CA ARG A 496 -12.49 16.14 13.38
C ARG A 496 -12.21 15.11 12.32
N VAL A 497 -12.85 15.23 11.15
CA VAL A 497 -12.82 14.22 10.10
C VAL A 497 -12.84 14.83 8.70
N LEU A 498 -12.34 14.09 7.73
CA LEU A 498 -12.46 14.36 6.30
C LEU A 498 -12.18 15.83 5.94
N ASN A 499 -13.14 16.52 5.36
CA ASN A 499 -12.98 17.90 4.87
C ASN A 499 -12.84 18.95 5.99
N LEU A 500 -13.13 18.58 7.23
CA LEU A 500 -12.91 19.49 8.35
C LEU A 500 -11.42 19.75 8.64
N TYR A 501 -10.54 18.90 8.09
CA TYR A 501 -9.09 19.18 8.04
C TYR A 501 -8.72 20.29 7.04
N GLU A 502 -9.63 20.69 6.16
CA GLU A 502 -9.47 21.86 5.27
C GLU A 502 -10.23 23.08 5.81
N ASN A 503 -11.48 22.89 6.21
CA ASN A 503 -12.43 23.99 6.42
C ASN A 503 -12.70 24.30 7.91
N TYR A 504 -11.99 23.67 8.86
CA TYR A 504 -12.22 23.94 10.29
C TYR A 504 -11.98 25.40 10.70
N PRO A 505 -10.98 26.14 10.19
CA PRO A 505 -10.83 27.57 10.47
C PRO A 505 -12.09 28.38 10.15
N PHE A 506 -12.75 28.06 9.03
CA PHE A 506 -14.02 28.67 8.66
C PHE A 506 -15.12 28.34 9.68
N TRP A 507 -15.29 27.05 10.01
CA TRP A 507 -16.38 26.61 10.88
C TRP A 507 -16.22 27.08 12.33
N ALA A 508 -15.02 27.05 12.86
CA ALA A 508 -14.72 27.54 14.20
C ALA A 508 -15.05 29.03 14.32
N THR A 509 -14.64 29.83 13.33
CA THR A 509 -14.92 31.25 13.27
C THR A 509 -16.40 31.54 13.05
N PHE A 510 -17.05 30.83 12.14
CA PHE A 510 -18.47 31.00 11.84
C PHE A 510 -19.35 30.78 13.07
N PHE A 511 -19.19 29.64 13.75
CA PHE A 511 -20.01 29.35 14.93
C PHE A 511 -19.69 30.26 16.12
N ARG A 512 -18.44 30.65 16.27
CA ARG A 512 -18.04 31.63 17.28
C ARG A 512 -18.70 32.98 17.05
N GLN A 513 -18.74 33.47 15.83
CA GLN A 513 -19.42 34.73 15.45
C GLN A 513 -20.93 34.67 15.70
N LEU A 514 -21.52 33.50 15.51
CA LEU A 514 -22.92 33.26 15.81
C LEU A 514 -23.21 33.00 17.31
N GLY A 515 -22.20 33.02 18.20
CA GLY A 515 -22.38 32.83 19.64
C GLY A 515 -22.58 31.38 20.06
N PHE A 516 -22.03 30.39 19.32
CA PHE A 516 -21.98 29.00 19.74
C PHE A 516 -20.62 28.63 20.33
N SER A 517 -20.61 27.76 21.33
CA SER A 517 -19.38 27.10 21.80
C SER A 517 -19.16 25.81 20.98
N VAL A 518 -18.04 25.73 20.29
CA VAL A 518 -17.70 24.56 19.45
C VAL A 518 -16.93 23.53 20.26
N LEU A 519 -17.49 22.33 20.41
CA LEU A 519 -16.75 21.16 20.89
C LEU A 519 -16.24 20.35 19.68
N LEU A 520 -14.95 20.46 19.43
CA LEU A 520 -14.27 19.64 18.43
C LEU A 520 -13.92 18.27 19.03
N SER A 521 -14.22 17.18 18.34
CA SER A 521 -13.76 15.85 18.76
C SER A 521 -12.23 15.77 18.82
N PRO A 522 -11.63 14.90 19.66
CA PRO A 522 -10.19 14.87 19.90
C PRO A 522 -9.40 14.50 18.64
N ARG A 523 -8.08 14.44 18.75
CA ARG A 523 -7.24 13.86 17.70
C ARG A 523 -7.60 12.39 17.49
N SER A 524 -7.54 11.94 16.25
CA SER A 524 -7.76 10.54 15.91
C SER A 524 -6.76 9.63 16.64
N THR A 525 -7.25 8.50 17.07
CA THR A 525 -6.46 7.43 17.70
C THR A 525 -7.12 6.10 17.39
N ARG A 526 -6.39 5.00 17.58
CA ARG A 526 -6.97 3.66 17.46
C ARG A 526 -8.23 3.47 18.31
N LYS A 527 -8.30 4.08 19.52
CA LYS A 527 -9.49 4.01 20.37
C LYS A 527 -10.70 4.73 19.74
N ILE A 528 -10.47 5.86 19.07
CA ILE A 528 -11.56 6.55 18.34
C ILE A 528 -12.07 5.66 17.20
N TYR A 529 -11.20 5.02 16.46
CA TYR A 529 -11.60 4.06 15.42
C TYR A 529 -12.47 2.94 15.99
N GLU A 530 -12.03 2.34 17.09
CA GLU A 530 -12.73 1.22 17.76
C GLU A 530 -14.12 1.61 18.29
N LEU A 531 -14.32 2.87 18.73
CA LEU A 531 -15.64 3.36 19.15
C LEU A 531 -16.70 3.33 18.04
N GLY A 532 -16.28 3.50 16.79
CA GLY A 532 -17.19 3.58 15.66
C GLY A 532 -17.26 2.31 14.81
N MET A 533 -16.48 1.29 15.13
CA MET A 533 -16.24 0.15 14.25
C MET A 533 -17.51 -0.63 13.90
N GLU A 534 -18.45 -0.76 14.84
CA GLU A 534 -19.71 -1.50 14.61
C GLU A 534 -20.64 -0.83 13.59
N SER A 535 -20.55 0.49 13.47
CA SER A 535 -21.40 1.26 12.56
C SER A 535 -20.81 1.43 11.15
N ILE A 536 -19.59 0.94 10.87
CA ILE A 536 -18.95 1.00 9.55
C ILE A 536 -19.68 0.03 8.60
N PRO A 537 -20.30 0.53 7.52
CA PRO A 537 -21.14 -0.30 6.66
C PRO A 537 -20.34 -1.16 5.68
N SER A 538 -19.09 -0.84 5.40
CA SER A 538 -18.25 -1.55 4.43
C SER A 538 -16.76 -1.47 4.75
N GLU A 539 -16.05 -2.60 4.61
CA GLU A 539 -14.59 -2.64 4.70
C GLU A 539 -13.90 -1.89 3.56
N SER A 540 -14.55 -1.74 2.42
CA SER A 540 -13.99 -1.06 1.26
C SER A 540 -13.91 0.46 1.39
N GLU A 541 -14.47 1.04 2.44
CA GLU A 541 -14.35 2.46 2.73
C GLU A 541 -12.94 2.83 3.17
N CYS A 542 -12.46 4.00 2.77
CA CYS A 542 -11.12 4.44 3.15
C CYS A 542 -11.01 4.70 4.65
N TYR A 543 -9.84 4.45 5.23
CA TYR A 543 -9.60 4.61 6.66
C TYR A 543 -10.00 5.99 7.22
N PRO A 544 -9.72 7.12 6.55
CA PRO A 544 -10.19 8.43 6.99
C PRO A 544 -11.71 8.54 7.15
N ALA A 545 -12.48 7.85 6.31
CA ALA A 545 -13.93 7.82 6.40
C ALA A 545 -14.39 6.94 7.58
N LYS A 546 -13.78 5.76 7.77
CA LYS A 546 -14.05 4.87 8.91
C LYS A 546 -13.86 5.56 10.25
N LEU A 547 -12.86 6.43 10.40
CA LEU A 547 -12.61 7.21 11.61
C LEU A 547 -13.79 8.14 11.98
N ALA A 548 -14.55 8.59 11.00
CA ALA A 548 -15.66 9.52 11.23
C ALA A 548 -16.76 8.92 12.14
N HIS A 549 -16.99 7.61 12.08
CA HIS A 549 -17.92 6.89 12.95
C HIS A 549 -17.55 7.05 14.42
N GLY A 550 -16.29 6.81 14.75
CA GLY A 550 -15.79 6.95 16.11
C GLY A 550 -15.77 8.39 16.62
N HIS A 551 -15.50 9.37 15.76
CA HIS A 551 -15.55 10.78 16.14
C HIS A 551 -16.98 11.25 16.45
N VAL A 552 -17.96 10.81 15.68
CA VAL A 552 -19.37 11.11 15.95
C VAL A 552 -19.82 10.44 17.23
N GLN A 553 -19.52 9.15 17.40
CA GLN A 553 -19.83 8.42 18.62
C GLN A 553 -19.22 9.08 19.86
N TRP A 554 -17.93 9.50 19.76
CA TRP A 554 -17.26 10.21 20.84
C TRP A 554 -18.00 11.50 21.26
N LEU A 555 -18.48 12.28 20.30
CA LEU A 555 -19.25 13.50 20.59
C LEU A 555 -20.56 13.18 21.33
N ILE A 556 -21.26 12.14 20.93
CA ILE A 556 -22.51 11.67 21.55
C ILE A 556 -22.24 11.24 23.00
N ASP A 557 -21.21 10.42 23.21
CA ASP A 557 -20.78 9.92 24.54
C ASP A 557 -20.37 11.05 25.49
N HIS A 558 -19.91 12.19 24.94
CA HIS A 558 -19.57 13.39 25.72
C HIS A 558 -20.74 14.39 25.86
N GLY A 559 -21.96 13.92 25.63
CA GLY A 559 -23.17 14.68 25.89
C GLY A 559 -23.51 15.75 24.86
N VAL A 560 -22.89 15.71 23.67
CA VAL A 560 -23.23 16.63 22.58
C VAL A 560 -24.57 16.19 21.96
N ARG A 561 -25.54 17.12 21.92
CA ARG A 561 -26.87 16.88 21.35
C ARG A 561 -27.08 17.53 19.98
N THR A 562 -26.21 18.44 19.60
CA THR A 562 -26.23 19.06 18.26
C THR A 562 -24.88 18.87 17.61
N ILE A 563 -24.82 18.07 16.58
CA ILE A 563 -23.58 17.76 15.82
C ILE A 563 -23.72 18.36 14.41
N PHE A 564 -22.69 19.08 13.98
CA PHE A 564 -22.62 19.68 12.67
C PHE A 564 -21.56 18.99 11.80
N HIS A 565 -21.98 18.39 10.70
CA HIS A 565 -21.10 17.73 9.73
C HIS A 565 -21.62 17.96 8.31
N PRO A 566 -21.17 19.01 7.61
CA PRO A 566 -21.76 19.42 6.33
C PRO A 566 -21.34 18.50 5.19
N CYS A 567 -22.23 18.32 4.21
CA CYS A 567 -21.97 17.74 2.90
C CYS A 567 -21.44 18.83 1.97
N VAL A 568 -20.13 18.92 1.80
CA VAL A 568 -19.49 19.95 0.95
C VAL A 568 -19.22 19.36 -0.44
N PHE A 569 -20.00 19.80 -1.42
CA PHE A 569 -19.96 19.28 -2.78
C PHE A 569 -18.88 19.97 -3.64
N TYR A 570 -18.84 21.32 -3.61
CA TYR A 570 -17.86 22.15 -4.27
C TYR A 570 -16.97 22.87 -3.26
N GLU A 571 -15.68 22.85 -3.53
CA GLU A 571 -14.70 23.71 -2.89
C GLU A 571 -14.42 24.96 -3.71
N HIS A 572 -13.68 25.91 -3.15
CA HIS A 572 -13.19 27.06 -3.92
C HIS A 572 -12.19 26.60 -4.98
N GLN A 573 -12.36 27.08 -6.22
CA GLN A 573 -11.45 26.74 -7.31
C GLN A 573 -10.11 27.46 -7.13
N GLU A 574 -9.06 26.69 -6.80
CA GLU A 574 -7.73 27.21 -6.53
C GLU A 574 -6.81 27.18 -7.75
N THR A 575 -7.04 26.25 -8.65
CA THR A 575 -6.18 26.01 -9.81
C THR A 575 -6.83 26.58 -11.08
N PRO A 576 -6.28 27.64 -11.67
CA PRO A 576 -6.76 28.17 -12.93
C PRO A 576 -6.75 27.12 -14.06
N GLY A 577 -7.82 27.06 -14.84
CA GLY A 577 -7.94 26.13 -15.96
C GLY A 577 -8.31 24.70 -15.58
N ALA A 578 -8.49 24.36 -14.30
CA ALA A 578 -9.14 23.12 -13.90
C ALA A 578 -10.58 23.07 -14.42
N GLN A 579 -11.04 21.88 -14.85
CA GLN A 579 -12.36 21.71 -15.47
C GLN A 579 -13.48 21.85 -14.44
N ASN A 580 -13.22 21.49 -13.19
CA ASN A 580 -14.17 21.57 -12.08
C ASN A 580 -13.44 21.61 -10.73
N HIS A 581 -14.20 21.74 -9.64
CA HIS A 581 -13.68 21.86 -8.28
C HIS A 581 -14.50 21.04 -7.29
N PHE A 582 -14.87 19.81 -7.70
CA PHE A 582 -15.58 18.86 -6.85
C PHE A 582 -14.75 18.43 -5.64
N ASN A 583 -15.46 18.09 -4.58
CA ASN A 583 -14.88 17.32 -3.50
C ASN A 583 -14.94 15.81 -3.80
N CYS A 584 -14.24 14.99 -3.01
CA CYS A 584 -14.32 13.54 -3.10
C CYS A 584 -15.76 13.06 -2.84
N PRO A 585 -16.31 12.12 -3.63
CA PRO A 585 -17.67 11.60 -3.42
C PRO A 585 -17.91 11.05 -2.00
N ILE A 586 -16.91 10.38 -1.40
CA ILE A 586 -16.98 9.90 -0.01
C ILE A 586 -17.14 11.09 0.94
N VAL A 587 -16.34 12.13 0.82
CA VAL A 587 -16.44 13.34 1.65
C VAL A 587 -17.83 13.97 1.56
N VAL A 588 -18.39 14.02 0.36
CA VAL A 588 -19.71 14.62 0.13
C VAL A 588 -20.84 13.80 0.76
N SER A 589 -20.80 12.47 0.60
CA SER A 589 -21.91 11.58 1.00
C SER A 589 -21.78 11.08 2.43
N TYR A 590 -20.61 11.19 3.05
CA TYR A 590 -20.33 10.51 4.32
C TYR A 590 -21.18 11.00 5.51
N PRO A 591 -21.56 12.29 5.61
CA PRO A 591 -22.51 12.71 6.63
C PRO A 591 -23.86 11.99 6.54
N GLU A 592 -24.34 11.65 5.33
CA GLU A 592 -25.56 10.85 5.15
C GLU A 592 -25.34 9.38 5.52
N ASN A 593 -24.16 8.84 5.18
CA ASN A 593 -23.76 7.49 5.58
C ASN A 593 -23.80 7.34 7.12
N LEU A 594 -23.14 8.26 7.83
CA LEU A 594 -23.13 8.28 9.30
C LEU A 594 -24.52 8.36 9.90
N LYS A 595 -25.40 9.22 9.38
CA LYS A 595 -26.78 9.34 9.85
C LYS A 595 -27.52 8.01 9.76
N ASN A 596 -27.27 7.23 8.71
CA ASN A 596 -28.01 6.00 8.47
C ASN A 596 -27.41 4.76 9.16
N ASN A 597 -26.18 4.85 9.67
CA ASN A 597 -25.48 3.71 10.24
C ASN A 597 -25.08 3.88 11.71
N VAL A 598 -25.14 5.10 12.25
CA VAL A 598 -24.87 5.36 13.67
C VAL A 598 -26.21 5.45 14.40
N ASP A 599 -26.63 4.37 15.02
CA ASP A 599 -27.95 4.25 15.69
C ASP A 599 -28.18 5.33 16.74
N ALA A 600 -27.16 5.67 17.51
CA ALA A 600 -27.22 6.67 18.56
C ALA A 600 -27.66 8.07 18.06
N ILE A 601 -27.52 8.37 16.77
CA ILE A 601 -28.03 9.62 16.18
C ILE A 601 -29.57 9.65 16.22
N GLY A 602 -30.22 8.51 16.01
CA GLY A 602 -31.69 8.41 16.00
C GLY A 602 -32.30 8.17 17.38
N GLU A 603 -31.61 7.38 18.22
CA GLU A 603 -32.13 6.90 19.50
C GLU A 603 -31.92 7.88 20.65
N ASP A 604 -30.83 8.63 20.67
CA ASP A 604 -30.41 9.49 21.81
C ASP A 604 -30.89 10.94 21.72
N GLY A 605 -31.81 11.27 20.81
CA GLY A 605 -32.32 12.64 20.64
C GLY A 605 -31.22 13.61 20.12
N VAL A 606 -30.27 13.11 19.38
CA VAL A 606 -29.19 13.87 18.78
C VAL A 606 -29.69 14.56 17.50
N THR A 607 -29.54 15.88 17.44
CA THR A 607 -29.74 16.66 16.21
C THR A 607 -28.47 16.61 15.37
N TYR A 608 -28.51 15.89 14.26
CA TYR A 608 -27.37 15.75 13.35
C TYR A 608 -27.57 16.63 12.12
N LEU A 609 -26.84 17.76 12.09
CA LEU A 609 -26.96 18.80 11.06
C LEU A 609 -25.95 18.54 9.95
N ARG A 610 -26.47 18.29 8.75
CA ARG A 610 -25.66 17.94 7.57
C ARG A 610 -26.10 18.72 6.32
N PRO A 611 -26.03 20.06 6.36
CA PRO A 611 -26.46 20.85 5.22
C PRO A 611 -25.62 20.54 3.97
N PHE A 612 -26.28 20.54 2.82
CA PHE A 612 -25.61 20.38 1.53
C PHE A 612 -25.11 21.73 1.03
N LEU A 613 -23.79 21.92 1.03
CA LEU A 613 -23.14 23.21 0.82
C LEU A 613 -22.21 23.19 -0.40
N ALA A 614 -21.97 24.40 -0.93
CA ALA A 614 -20.96 24.66 -1.95
C ALA A 614 -20.12 25.88 -1.53
N PHE A 615 -18.82 25.71 -1.48
CA PHE A 615 -17.83 26.73 -1.16
C PHE A 615 -17.21 27.35 -2.41
N THR A 616 -17.95 27.38 -3.53
CA THR A 616 -17.48 27.96 -4.79
C THR A 616 -16.98 29.39 -4.61
N ASP A 617 -17.75 30.19 -3.90
CA ASP A 617 -17.43 31.57 -3.52
C ASP A 617 -18.16 31.97 -2.22
N GLU A 618 -17.74 33.07 -1.61
CA GLU A 618 -18.31 33.58 -0.37
C GLU A 618 -19.81 33.84 -0.47
N LYS A 619 -20.26 34.42 -1.60
CA LYS A 619 -21.68 34.81 -1.81
C LYS A 619 -22.58 33.57 -1.86
N THR A 620 -22.13 32.54 -2.55
CA THR A 620 -22.84 31.26 -2.66
C THR A 620 -22.94 30.57 -1.29
N ALA A 621 -21.82 30.49 -0.55
CA ALA A 621 -21.77 29.95 0.81
C ALA A 621 -22.68 30.73 1.75
N ALA A 622 -22.62 32.08 1.72
CA ALA A 622 -23.43 32.96 2.57
C ALA A 622 -24.94 32.82 2.30
N LYS A 623 -25.35 32.65 1.04
CA LYS A 623 -26.76 32.45 0.70
C LYS A 623 -27.27 31.14 1.31
N ARG A 624 -26.58 30.01 1.06
CA ARG A 624 -27.00 28.70 1.55
C ARG A 624 -26.99 28.60 3.07
N LEU A 625 -25.97 29.17 3.69
CA LEU A 625 -25.88 29.21 5.16
C LEU A 625 -26.92 30.14 5.78
N ALA A 626 -27.29 31.25 5.13
CA ALA A 626 -28.37 32.10 5.62
C ALA A 626 -29.73 31.40 5.63
N ASP A 627 -30.04 30.64 4.56
CA ASP A 627 -31.27 29.86 4.50
C ASP A 627 -31.25 28.76 5.58
N PHE A 628 -30.17 28.02 5.70
CA PHE A 628 -29.98 26.97 6.71
C PHE A 628 -30.09 27.50 8.15
N CYS A 629 -29.39 28.61 8.48
CA CYS A 629 -29.41 29.17 9.83
C CYS A 629 -30.78 29.77 10.21
N LYS A 630 -31.47 30.32 9.25
CA LYS A 630 -32.84 30.82 9.44
C LYS A 630 -33.79 29.68 9.76
N GLU A 631 -33.73 28.59 9.00
CA GLU A 631 -34.59 27.42 9.19
C GLU A 631 -34.29 26.67 10.50
N THR A 632 -32.99 26.51 10.81
CA THR A 632 -32.56 25.71 11.97
C THR A 632 -32.63 26.46 13.28
N TRP A 633 -32.23 27.71 13.30
CA TRP A 633 -32.08 28.50 14.55
C TRP A 633 -32.78 29.86 14.54
N GLY A 634 -33.49 30.23 13.49
CA GLY A 634 -34.12 31.55 13.36
C GLY A 634 -33.13 32.71 13.25
N ILE A 635 -31.85 32.45 12.90
CA ILE A 635 -30.83 33.50 12.80
C ILE A 635 -31.06 34.35 11.54
N SER A 636 -30.92 35.63 11.67
CA SER A 636 -31.13 36.56 10.56
C SER A 636 -30.08 36.39 9.44
N ALA A 637 -30.51 36.62 8.21
CA ALA A 637 -29.60 36.51 7.06
C ALA A 637 -28.46 37.55 7.11
N SER A 638 -28.67 38.69 7.75
CA SER A 638 -27.60 39.73 7.91
C SER A 638 -26.52 39.24 8.88
N GLU A 639 -26.91 38.70 10.02
CA GLU A 639 -25.99 38.13 11.02
C GLU A 639 -25.22 36.94 10.43
N THR A 640 -25.90 36.04 9.73
CA THR A 640 -25.24 34.90 9.09
C THR A 640 -24.24 35.35 8.03
N ARG A 641 -24.57 36.34 7.21
CA ARG A 641 -23.61 36.83 6.18
C ARG A 641 -22.39 37.49 6.82
N ALA A 642 -22.56 38.24 7.92
CA ALA A 642 -21.43 38.81 8.66
C ALA A 642 -20.52 37.70 9.23
N ALA A 643 -21.11 36.64 9.80
CA ALA A 643 -20.34 35.48 10.29
C ALA A 643 -19.63 34.74 9.17
N VAL A 644 -20.25 34.56 8.02
CA VAL A 644 -19.62 33.93 6.84
C VAL A 644 -18.46 34.79 6.34
N HIS A 645 -18.60 36.12 6.27
CA HIS A 645 -17.51 36.99 5.84
C HIS A 645 -16.29 36.87 6.75
N ALA A 646 -16.49 36.93 8.08
CA ALA A 646 -15.40 36.74 9.05
C ALA A 646 -14.74 35.36 8.91
N ALA A 647 -15.55 34.33 8.76
CA ALA A 647 -15.06 32.95 8.58
C ALA A 647 -14.29 32.75 7.27
N TRP A 648 -14.75 33.41 6.19
CA TRP A 648 -14.10 33.35 4.88
C TRP A 648 -12.70 33.98 4.92
N LEU A 649 -12.60 35.15 5.56
CA LEU A 649 -11.32 35.83 5.75
C LEU A 649 -10.36 34.98 6.59
N GLU A 650 -10.83 34.38 7.69
CA GLU A 650 -9.98 33.51 8.52
C GLU A 650 -9.51 32.25 7.76
N GLN A 651 -10.37 31.67 6.92
CA GLN A 651 -9.96 30.57 6.07
C GLN A 651 -8.83 30.97 5.09
N GLN A 652 -8.93 32.18 4.52
CA GLN A 652 -7.88 32.71 3.66
C GLN A 652 -6.58 33.00 4.43
N HIS A 653 -6.67 33.54 5.64
CA HIS A 653 -5.52 33.75 6.52
C HIS A 653 -4.83 32.43 6.86
N ALA A 654 -5.59 31.41 7.23
CA ALA A 654 -5.02 30.09 7.52
C ALA A 654 -4.25 29.50 6.33
N LYS A 655 -4.81 29.62 5.11
CA LYS A 655 -4.12 29.20 3.88
C LYS A 655 -2.86 30.03 3.59
N ALA A 656 -2.93 31.34 3.83
CA ALA A 656 -1.76 32.22 3.66
C ALA A 656 -0.63 31.87 4.66
N ASP A 657 -0.97 31.58 5.91
CA ASP A 657 -0.02 31.16 6.93
C ASP A 657 0.71 29.86 6.55
N ILE A 658 -0.03 28.87 6.01
CA ILE A 658 0.56 27.60 5.55
C ILE A 658 1.53 27.86 4.39
N ARG A 659 1.16 28.70 3.42
CA ARG A 659 2.07 29.09 2.32
C ARG A 659 3.29 29.85 2.80
N ALA A 660 3.14 30.73 3.77
CA ALA A 660 4.27 31.46 4.38
C ALA A 660 5.27 30.50 5.04
N GLN A 661 4.78 29.45 5.73
CA GLN A 661 5.62 28.42 6.28
C GLN A 661 6.29 27.55 5.19
N GLY A 662 5.59 27.28 4.09
CA GLY A 662 6.19 26.64 2.93
C GLY A 662 7.32 27.45 2.32
N ALA A 663 7.13 28.76 2.15
CA ALA A 663 8.16 29.67 1.67
C ALA A 663 9.37 29.72 2.61
N ALA A 664 9.16 29.73 3.93
CA ALA A 664 10.22 29.66 4.92
C ALA A 664 10.99 28.32 4.85
N ALA A 665 10.29 27.21 4.62
CA ALA A 665 10.91 25.91 4.45
C ALA A 665 11.75 25.82 3.17
N LEU A 666 11.29 26.39 2.06
CA LEU A 666 12.07 26.51 0.82
C LEU A 666 13.31 27.35 1.02
N ALA A 667 13.21 28.50 1.66
CA ALA A 667 14.36 29.33 2.00
C ALA A 667 15.37 28.60 2.91
N TRP A 668 14.89 27.81 3.88
CA TRP A 668 15.74 26.97 4.71
C TRP A 668 16.52 25.94 3.88
N ILE A 669 15.86 25.27 2.92
CA ILE A 669 16.51 24.31 1.99
C ILE A 669 17.64 24.99 1.23
N GLU A 670 17.39 26.16 0.65
CA GLU A 670 18.38 26.92 -0.11
C GLU A 670 19.58 27.35 0.77
N GLN A 671 19.31 27.91 1.95
CA GLN A 671 20.33 28.40 2.88
C GLN A 671 21.22 27.29 3.45
N ASN A 672 20.66 26.11 3.68
CA ASN A 672 21.38 24.97 4.26
C ASN A 672 21.91 24.00 3.19
N HIS A 673 21.78 24.30 1.90
CA HIS A 673 22.09 23.38 0.81
C HIS A 673 21.51 21.99 1.03
N SER A 674 20.29 21.95 1.61
CA SER A 674 19.58 20.75 2.00
C SER A 674 18.58 20.32 0.91
N ARG A 675 17.82 19.30 1.19
CA ARG A 675 16.75 18.79 0.32
C ARG A 675 15.43 18.70 1.07
N GLY A 676 14.35 18.60 0.32
CA GLY A 676 13.01 18.50 0.89
C GLY A 676 12.15 17.46 0.18
N ILE A 677 11.12 17.03 0.89
CA ILE A 677 10.07 16.16 0.39
C ILE A 677 8.76 16.95 0.42
N VAL A 678 8.10 17.04 -0.72
CA VAL A 678 6.70 17.45 -0.78
C VAL A 678 5.86 16.22 -0.46
N LEU A 679 5.39 16.14 0.78
CA LEU A 679 4.52 15.05 1.25
C LEU A 679 3.08 15.46 0.92
N ALA A 680 2.62 15.01 -0.24
CA ALA A 680 1.36 15.40 -0.84
C ALA A 680 0.24 14.40 -0.53
N GLY A 681 -1.00 14.88 -0.47
CA GLY A 681 -2.14 14.01 -0.20
C GLY A 681 -3.47 14.76 -0.15
N ARG A 682 -4.36 14.28 0.68
CA ARG A 682 -5.64 14.92 0.99
C ARG A 682 -5.53 15.74 2.26
N PRO A 683 -6.44 16.69 2.52
CA PRO A 683 -6.40 17.49 3.74
C PRO A 683 -6.30 16.66 5.03
N TYR A 684 -7.03 15.57 5.12
CA TYR A 684 -7.06 14.68 6.28
C TYR A 684 -5.78 13.84 6.46
N HIS A 685 -4.89 13.78 5.47
CA HIS A 685 -3.58 13.11 5.62
C HIS A 685 -2.62 13.84 6.56
N VAL A 686 -3.00 15.03 7.03
CA VAL A 686 -2.26 15.72 8.09
C VAL A 686 -2.47 15.09 9.48
N ASP A 687 -3.51 14.26 9.64
CA ASP A 687 -3.78 13.55 10.90
C ASP A 687 -2.70 12.50 11.18
N PRO A 688 -2.06 12.52 12.37
CA PRO A 688 -1.01 11.56 12.73
C PRO A 688 -1.47 10.10 12.81
N GLU A 689 -2.74 9.84 13.07
CA GLU A 689 -3.29 8.48 13.04
C GLU A 689 -3.39 7.98 11.59
N ILE A 690 -3.76 8.86 10.65
CA ILE A 690 -3.88 8.52 9.24
C ILE A 690 -2.50 8.40 8.57
N ASN A 691 -1.58 9.35 8.83
CA ASN A 691 -0.25 9.36 8.21
C ASN A 691 0.80 8.53 8.97
N HIS A 692 0.43 7.94 10.12
CA HIS A 692 1.27 7.07 10.94
C HIS A 692 2.62 7.67 11.39
N GLY A 693 2.81 9.00 11.31
CA GLY A 693 4.05 9.69 11.66
C GLY A 693 5.10 9.69 10.55
N ILE A 694 4.69 9.50 9.30
CA ILE A 694 5.56 9.61 8.12
C ILE A 694 6.23 11.00 8.01
N PRO A 695 5.56 12.14 8.30
CA PRO A 695 6.21 13.45 8.29
C PRO A 695 7.39 13.56 9.25
N GLU A 696 7.24 13.02 10.47
CA GLU A 696 8.28 13.00 11.48
C GLU A 696 9.44 12.08 11.09
N LEU A 697 9.12 10.96 10.44
CA LEU A 697 10.11 10.04 9.89
C LEU A 697 10.97 10.71 8.82
N ILE A 698 10.35 11.42 7.88
CA ILE A 698 11.09 12.15 6.83
C ILE A 698 11.99 13.23 7.45
N ALA A 699 11.44 14.02 8.37
CA ALA A 699 12.21 15.07 9.06
C ALA A 699 13.38 14.50 9.88
N SER A 700 13.29 13.25 10.38
CA SER A 700 14.38 12.60 11.10
C SER A 700 15.60 12.27 10.23
N TYR A 701 15.45 12.31 8.90
CA TYR A 701 16.55 12.19 7.93
C TYR A 701 17.11 13.55 7.48
N ASP A 702 16.87 14.61 8.25
CA ASP A 702 17.27 15.98 7.96
C ASP A 702 16.73 16.51 6.62
N LEU A 703 15.56 16.02 6.19
CA LEU A 703 14.84 16.51 5.02
C LEU A 703 13.68 17.41 5.44
N ALA A 704 13.54 18.55 4.78
CA ALA A 704 12.40 19.43 4.98
C ALA A 704 11.11 18.75 4.48
N VAL A 705 10.01 18.88 5.22
CA VAL A 705 8.70 18.36 4.85
C VAL A 705 7.79 19.52 4.49
N LEU A 706 7.37 19.57 3.23
CA LEU A 706 6.38 20.51 2.70
C LEU A 706 5.06 19.78 2.44
N THR A 707 3.97 20.52 2.32
CA THR A 707 2.66 20.00 1.88
C THR A 707 2.31 20.56 0.50
N GLU A 708 1.40 19.90 -0.22
CA GLU A 708 0.95 20.33 -1.55
C GLU A 708 0.38 21.75 -1.58
N ASP A 709 -0.26 22.20 -0.47
CA ASP A 709 -0.89 23.51 -0.33
C ASP A 709 0.03 24.57 0.32
N SER A 710 1.24 24.19 0.72
CA SER A 710 2.27 25.10 1.20
C SER A 710 3.16 25.65 0.10
N LEU A 711 2.99 25.17 -1.13
CA LEU A 711 3.78 25.55 -2.29
C LEU A 711 3.25 26.84 -2.94
N PRO A 712 4.06 27.55 -3.75
CA PRO A 712 3.59 28.67 -4.55
C PRO A 712 2.48 28.24 -5.53
N ILE A 713 1.44 29.08 -5.68
CA ILE A 713 0.27 28.78 -6.48
C ILE A 713 0.41 29.09 -7.98
N ASP A 714 1.49 29.75 -8.37
CA ASP A 714 1.72 30.21 -9.76
C ASP A 714 2.15 29.08 -10.71
N PHE A 715 2.38 27.90 -10.19
CA PHE A 715 2.78 26.72 -10.97
C PHE A 715 1.57 25.90 -11.35
N THR A 716 1.13 26.00 -12.58
CA THR A 716 0.05 25.16 -13.10
C THR A 716 0.56 24.25 -14.22
N PRO A 717 0.20 22.97 -14.20
CA PRO A 717 0.59 22.06 -15.27
C PRO A 717 -0.01 22.49 -16.61
N ALA A 718 0.69 22.17 -17.70
CA ALA A 718 0.17 22.40 -19.03
C ALA A 718 -1.13 21.61 -19.25
N ARG A 719 -2.15 22.25 -19.79
CA ARG A 719 -3.46 21.64 -20.06
C ARG A 719 -3.70 21.49 -21.56
N PRO A 720 -4.53 20.52 -21.98
CA PRO A 720 -5.26 19.57 -21.15
C PRO A 720 -4.36 18.51 -20.52
N LEU A 721 -4.78 18.01 -19.34
CA LEU A 721 -4.20 16.81 -18.75
C LEU A 721 -4.82 15.56 -19.39
N ARG A 722 -4.16 14.41 -19.27
CA ARG A 722 -4.72 13.12 -19.71
C ARG A 722 -5.97 12.78 -18.89
N ALA A 723 -5.87 12.89 -17.56
CA ALA A 723 -7.01 12.74 -16.66
C ALA A 723 -7.89 13.98 -16.70
N ASN A 724 -9.20 13.80 -16.45
CA ASN A 724 -10.11 14.93 -16.24
C ASN A 724 -9.75 15.63 -14.92
N ASP A 725 -9.47 16.91 -15.00
CA ASP A 725 -9.06 17.74 -13.87
C ASP A 725 -10.30 18.39 -13.22
N GLN A 726 -11.01 17.60 -12.41
CA GLN A 726 -12.32 18.01 -11.88
C GLN A 726 -12.43 17.97 -10.34
N TRP A 727 -11.44 17.50 -9.64
CA TRP A 727 -11.41 17.46 -8.18
C TRP A 727 -10.37 18.41 -7.63
N VAL A 728 -10.77 19.31 -6.73
CA VAL A 728 -9.93 20.39 -6.25
C VAL A 728 -8.60 19.89 -5.64
N TYR A 729 -8.64 18.87 -4.80
CA TYR A 729 -7.43 18.38 -4.13
C TYR A 729 -6.53 17.58 -5.05
N HIS A 730 -7.06 17.00 -6.13
CA HIS A 730 -6.24 16.37 -7.17
C HIS A 730 -5.53 17.43 -8.00
N SER A 731 -6.21 18.52 -8.34
CA SER A 731 -5.59 19.66 -9.01
C SER A 731 -4.40 20.23 -8.25
N ARG A 732 -4.46 20.26 -6.90
CA ARG A 732 -3.32 20.61 -6.04
C ARG A 732 -2.14 19.65 -6.22
N LEU A 733 -2.39 18.34 -6.31
CA LEU A 733 -1.34 17.35 -6.51
C LEU A 733 -0.65 17.52 -7.86
N TYR A 734 -1.41 17.83 -8.91
CA TYR A 734 -0.82 18.11 -10.23
C TYR A 734 0.01 19.39 -10.22
N THR A 735 -0.44 20.43 -9.51
CA THR A 735 0.31 21.67 -9.29
C THR A 735 1.59 21.44 -8.51
N ALA A 736 1.52 20.63 -7.45
CA ALA A 736 2.69 20.26 -6.65
C ALA A 736 3.71 19.47 -7.48
N ALA A 737 3.24 18.52 -8.31
CA ALA A 737 4.11 17.77 -9.21
C ALA A 737 4.81 18.68 -10.24
N GLU A 738 4.10 19.64 -10.81
CA GLU A 738 4.68 20.62 -11.74
C GLU A 738 5.71 21.51 -11.06
N PHE A 739 5.49 21.93 -9.81
CA PHE A 739 6.47 22.68 -9.04
C PHE A 739 7.72 21.84 -8.75
N VAL A 740 7.55 20.61 -8.23
CA VAL A 740 8.67 19.70 -7.91
C VAL A 740 9.48 19.36 -9.17
N ARG A 741 8.83 19.22 -10.32
CA ARG A 741 9.48 18.97 -11.59
C ARG A 741 10.59 19.97 -11.89
N THR A 742 10.42 21.23 -11.48
CA THR A 742 11.36 22.33 -11.75
C THR A 742 12.45 22.49 -10.69
N ARG A 743 12.39 21.74 -9.58
CA ARG A 743 13.25 21.94 -8.41
C ARG A 743 14.06 20.67 -8.10
N PRO A 744 15.37 20.64 -8.43
CA PRO A 744 16.22 19.46 -8.23
C PRO A 744 16.39 19.07 -6.75
N GLU A 745 16.24 20.01 -5.83
CA GLU A 745 16.34 19.81 -4.38
C GLU A 745 15.10 19.18 -3.75
N LEU A 746 14.00 19.04 -4.49
CA LEU A 746 12.74 18.51 -4.00
C LEU A 746 12.38 17.20 -4.67
N GLU A 747 11.74 16.30 -3.94
CA GLU A 747 11.04 15.13 -4.48
C GLU A 747 9.62 15.06 -3.93
N LEU A 748 8.72 14.39 -4.68
CA LEU A 748 7.33 14.25 -4.30
C LEU A 748 7.05 12.83 -3.77
N VAL A 749 6.50 12.77 -2.57
CA VAL A 749 5.96 11.56 -1.96
C VAL A 749 4.45 11.74 -1.78
N GLN A 750 3.65 10.86 -2.36
CA GLN A 750 2.20 10.94 -2.24
C GLN A 750 1.68 9.92 -1.23
N LEU A 751 0.91 10.40 -0.25
CA LEU A 751 0.09 9.55 0.61
C LEU A 751 -1.20 9.17 -0.11
N ASN A 752 -1.48 7.89 -0.16
CA ASN A 752 -2.62 7.33 -0.87
C ASN A 752 -3.35 6.32 0.02
N SER A 753 -4.65 6.52 0.24
CA SER A 753 -5.46 5.54 0.96
C SER A 753 -5.64 4.26 0.15
N PHE A 754 -5.58 3.12 0.80
CA PHE A 754 -5.80 1.82 0.18
C PHE A 754 -7.19 1.77 -0.45
N GLY A 755 -7.30 1.24 -1.69
CA GLY A 755 -8.58 1.13 -2.40
C GLY A 755 -9.19 2.45 -2.88
N CYS A 756 -8.46 3.58 -2.82
CA CYS A 756 -8.97 4.86 -3.30
C CYS A 756 -9.01 4.91 -4.83
N GLY A 757 -10.20 4.75 -5.43
CA GLY A 757 -10.38 4.78 -6.87
C GLY A 757 -10.04 6.13 -7.54
N LEU A 758 -10.22 7.24 -6.81
CA LEU A 758 -9.82 8.56 -7.31
C LEU A 758 -8.29 8.71 -7.36
N ASP A 759 -7.59 8.22 -6.33
CA ASP A 759 -6.13 8.25 -6.31
C ASP A 759 -5.52 7.31 -7.35
N ALA A 760 -6.23 6.26 -7.76
CA ALA A 760 -5.81 5.41 -8.87
C ALA A 760 -5.59 6.19 -10.17
N VAL A 761 -6.42 7.21 -10.43
CA VAL A 761 -6.28 8.12 -11.58
C VAL A 761 -5.23 9.21 -11.30
N THR A 762 -5.24 9.76 -10.09
CA THR A 762 -4.34 10.86 -9.71
C THR A 762 -2.88 10.43 -9.71
N THR A 763 -2.58 9.25 -9.16
CA THR A 763 -1.20 8.74 -9.13
C THR A 763 -0.63 8.55 -10.52
N ASP A 764 -1.41 8.07 -11.47
CA ASP A 764 -0.97 7.89 -12.85
C ASP A 764 -0.70 9.24 -13.54
N GLN A 765 -1.53 10.26 -13.28
CA GLN A 765 -1.29 11.60 -13.82
C GLN A 765 -0.08 12.30 -13.18
N VAL A 766 0.11 12.16 -11.87
CA VAL A 766 1.30 12.69 -11.17
C VAL A 766 2.57 11.99 -11.66
N ALA A 767 2.52 10.66 -11.80
CA ALA A 767 3.61 9.87 -12.37
C ALA A 767 3.99 10.38 -13.77
N GLU A 768 3.00 10.61 -14.64
CA GLU A 768 3.24 11.14 -16.00
C GLU A 768 3.98 12.49 -15.97
N ILE A 769 3.62 13.40 -15.07
CA ILE A 769 4.29 14.70 -14.94
C ILE A 769 5.74 14.54 -14.47
N LEU A 770 5.99 13.70 -13.48
CA LEU A 770 7.29 13.55 -12.85
C LEU A 770 8.25 12.68 -13.66
N GLU A 771 7.84 11.50 -14.09
CA GLU A 771 8.68 10.53 -14.80
C GLU A 771 9.12 11.06 -16.17
N LYS A 772 8.22 11.68 -16.94
CA LYS A 772 8.57 12.33 -18.21
C LYS A 772 9.55 13.49 -18.04
N SER A 773 9.65 14.04 -16.84
CA SER A 773 10.60 15.07 -16.47
C SER A 773 11.85 14.52 -15.76
N ASN A 774 12.05 13.21 -15.81
CA ASN A 774 13.18 12.52 -15.19
C ASN A 774 13.26 12.78 -13.67
N ARG A 775 12.09 12.75 -12.98
CA ARG A 775 11.98 12.91 -11.52
C ARG A 775 11.54 11.61 -10.86
N LEU A 776 11.99 11.41 -9.63
CA LEU A 776 11.53 10.28 -8.83
C LEU A 776 10.09 10.53 -8.32
N TYR A 777 9.30 9.48 -8.26
CA TYR A 777 7.97 9.53 -7.70
C TYR A 777 7.74 8.35 -6.75
N THR A 778 7.31 8.65 -5.54
CA THR A 778 7.07 7.62 -4.52
C THR A 778 5.64 7.73 -4.00
N VAL A 779 4.90 6.63 -4.06
CA VAL A 779 3.55 6.52 -3.48
C VAL A 779 3.63 5.67 -2.23
N LEU A 780 3.16 6.19 -1.10
CA LEU A 780 3.01 5.47 0.15
C LEU A 780 1.54 5.17 0.39
N LYS A 781 1.19 3.90 0.38
CA LYS A 781 -0.16 3.46 0.72
C LYS A 781 -0.34 3.42 2.22
N ILE A 782 -1.43 4.01 2.69
CA ILE A 782 -1.81 4.10 4.10
C ILE A 782 -3.17 3.45 4.34
N ASP A 783 -3.28 2.78 5.47
CA ASP A 783 -4.47 2.03 5.89
C ASP A 783 -4.54 1.97 7.42
N GLU A 784 -5.62 1.42 7.99
CA GLU A 784 -5.76 1.22 9.44
C GLU A 784 -4.66 0.36 10.08
N VAL A 785 -3.94 -0.43 9.29
CA VAL A 785 -2.91 -1.38 9.75
C VAL A 785 -1.52 -1.05 9.21
N SER A 786 -1.30 0.19 8.78
CA SER A 786 -0.03 0.57 8.15
C SER A 786 1.17 0.40 9.07
N ASN A 787 2.22 -0.20 8.52
CA ASN A 787 3.50 -0.41 9.18
C ASN A 787 4.50 0.70 8.78
N LEU A 788 4.96 1.45 9.76
CA LEU A 788 5.98 2.49 9.53
C LEU A 788 7.30 1.91 9.00
N GLY A 789 7.58 0.63 9.24
CA GLY A 789 8.76 -0.07 8.72
C GLY A 789 8.83 -0.04 7.20
N ALA A 790 7.72 -0.33 6.53
CA ALA A 790 7.61 -0.27 5.08
C ALA A 790 7.82 1.15 4.53
N ALA A 791 7.17 2.15 5.15
CA ALA A 791 7.37 3.56 4.79
C ALA A 791 8.84 3.99 4.98
N ARG A 792 9.48 3.53 6.07
CA ARG A 792 10.91 3.80 6.36
C ARG A 792 11.82 3.29 5.24
N ILE A 793 11.61 2.06 4.79
CA ILE A 793 12.40 1.47 3.70
C ILE A 793 12.21 2.27 2.42
N ARG A 794 10.97 2.62 2.07
CA ARG A 794 10.69 3.41 0.86
C ARG A 794 11.34 4.80 0.90
N ILE A 795 11.25 5.50 2.04
CA ILE A 795 11.90 6.81 2.19
C ILE A 795 13.42 6.68 2.13
N ARG A 796 14.02 5.66 2.78
CA ARG A 796 15.47 5.42 2.68
C ARG A 796 15.90 5.07 1.27
N SER A 797 15.14 4.24 0.56
CA SER A 797 15.40 3.92 -0.86
C SER A 797 15.31 5.16 -1.75
N LEU A 798 14.31 6.02 -1.51
CA LEU A 798 14.21 7.31 -2.20
C LEU A 798 15.44 8.18 -1.94
N ILE A 799 15.86 8.31 -0.69
CA ILE A 799 17.06 9.08 -0.31
C ILE A 799 18.33 8.52 -1.00
N ALA A 800 18.47 7.21 -1.03
CA ALA A 800 19.58 6.55 -1.69
C ALA A 800 19.58 6.83 -3.21
N ALA A 801 18.42 6.73 -3.86
CA ALA A 801 18.26 7.08 -5.27
C ALA A 801 18.55 8.56 -5.53
N MET A 802 18.06 9.48 -4.68
CA MET A 802 18.39 10.91 -4.76
C MET A 802 19.90 11.15 -4.66
N ASN A 803 20.60 10.46 -3.75
CA ASN A 803 22.04 10.55 -3.57
C ASN A 803 22.82 10.05 -4.80
N LEU A 804 22.41 8.91 -5.34
CA LEU A 804 23.03 8.32 -6.52
C LEU A 804 22.87 9.23 -7.74
N ARG A 805 21.66 9.73 -7.99
CA ARG A 805 21.35 10.67 -9.08
C ARG A 805 22.14 11.97 -8.97
N ALA A 806 22.28 12.50 -7.75
CA ALA A 806 23.08 13.71 -7.49
C ALA A 806 24.56 13.49 -7.80
N ARG A 807 25.14 12.34 -7.43
CA ARG A 807 26.54 11.97 -7.75
C ARG A 807 26.76 11.83 -9.26
N GLN A 808 25.78 11.35 -9.99
CA GLN A 808 25.83 11.17 -11.43
C GLN A 808 25.48 12.44 -12.22
N GLY A 809 25.13 13.53 -11.55
CA GLY A 809 24.77 14.80 -12.19
C GLY A 809 23.47 14.74 -13.00
N ILE A 810 22.54 13.83 -12.66
CA ILE A 810 21.27 13.68 -13.36
C ILE A 810 20.36 14.87 -13.01
N LEU A 811 20.03 15.68 -14.01
CA LEU A 811 19.18 16.86 -13.86
C LEU A 811 17.77 16.59 -14.40
N PRO A 812 16.77 17.33 -13.91
CA PRO A 812 15.43 17.30 -14.47
C PRO A 812 15.42 17.70 -15.95
N THR A 813 14.55 17.06 -16.73
CA THR A 813 14.34 17.43 -18.12
C THR A 813 13.54 18.73 -18.21
N ALA A 814 14.00 19.67 -19.02
CA ALA A 814 13.32 20.95 -19.23
C ALA A 814 12.07 20.78 -20.11
N GLY A 815 11.03 21.57 -19.84
CA GLY A 815 9.82 21.68 -20.62
C GLY A 815 8.58 20.99 -20.02
N PRO A 816 7.40 21.53 -20.24
CA PRO A 816 6.15 20.99 -19.69
C PRO A 816 5.76 19.70 -20.42
N VAL A 817 5.20 18.76 -19.68
CA VAL A 817 4.56 17.57 -20.24
C VAL A 817 3.22 17.99 -20.85
N ARG A 818 3.10 17.90 -22.16
CA ARG A 818 1.85 18.22 -22.87
C ARG A 818 1.15 16.95 -23.31
N TYR A 819 -0.16 16.95 -23.15
CA TYR A 819 -1.03 15.91 -23.67
C TYR A 819 -1.95 16.52 -24.72
N GLU A 820 -2.00 15.91 -25.89
CA GLU A 820 -2.91 16.32 -26.97
C GLU A 820 -4.12 15.40 -26.95
N ARG A 821 -5.30 15.97 -26.69
CA ARG A 821 -6.55 15.22 -26.83
C ARG A 821 -6.90 15.06 -28.28
N ALA A 822 -7.11 13.83 -28.71
CA ALA A 822 -7.75 13.57 -29.97
C ALA A 822 -9.20 14.11 -29.94
N VAL A 823 -9.56 14.93 -30.90
CA VAL A 823 -10.91 15.47 -31.06
C VAL A 823 -11.52 14.83 -32.29
N PHE A 824 -12.73 14.29 -32.15
CA PHE A 824 -13.47 13.77 -33.29
C PHE A 824 -13.89 14.92 -34.19
N THR A 825 -13.40 14.93 -35.45
CA THR A 825 -13.60 16.02 -36.40
C THR A 825 -14.72 15.71 -37.38
N GLU A 826 -15.24 16.76 -38.03
CA GLU A 826 -16.20 16.61 -39.14
C GLU A 826 -15.62 15.81 -40.33
N GLN A 827 -14.31 15.90 -40.56
CA GLN A 827 -13.62 15.09 -41.53
C GLN A 827 -13.69 13.60 -41.18
N MET A 828 -13.40 13.23 -39.94
CA MET A 828 -13.50 11.85 -39.44
C MET A 828 -14.92 11.29 -39.61
N ARG A 829 -15.96 12.12 -39.38
CA ARG A 829 -17.35 11.76 -39.65
C ARG A 829 -17.60 11.44 -41.11
N ARG A 830 -17.11 12.28 -42.02
CA ARG A 830 -17.25 12.09 -43.46
C ARG A 830 -16.49 10.87 -43.99
N GLU A 831 -15.37 10.56 -43.37
CA GLU A 831 -14.54 9.40 -43.68
C GLU A 831 -15.05 8.10 -43.00
N HIS A 832 -16.20 8.19 -42.30
CA HIS A 832 -16.83 7.04 -41.59
C HIS A 832 -15.95 6.39 -40.56
N TRP A 833 -15.17 7.14 -39.81
CA TRP A 833 -14.39 6.60 -38.69
C TRP A 833 -15.33 5.94 -37.68
N THR A 834 -14.94 4.74 -37.21
CA THR A 834 -15.74 4.01 -36.25
C THR A 834 -15.49 4.54 -34.83
N ILE A 835 -16.58 4.90 -34.15
CA ILE A 835 -16.59 5.25 -32.75
C ILE A 835 -16.84 3.96 -31.95
N LEU A 836 -15.87 3.50 -31.18
CA LEU A 836 -16.04 2.39 -30.27
C LEU A 836 -16.68 2.88 -28.98
N ALA A 837 -17.87 2.39 -28.68
CA ALA A 837 -18.62 2.76 -27.48
C ALA A 837 -18.69 1.58 -26.51
N PRO A 838 -17.97 1.62 -25.36
CA PRO A 838 -18.06 0.57 -24.37
C PRO A 838 -19.47 0.53 -23.78
N GLN A 839 -20.02 -0.66 -23.62
CA GLN A 839 -21.38 -0.87 -23.12
C GLN A 839 -21.42 -0.60 -21.60
N MET A 840 -21.99 0.55 -21.21
CA MET A 840 -22.18 0.90 -19.81
C MET A 840 -23.57 0.57 -19.28
N SER A 841 -24.58 0.71 -20.14
CA SER A 841 -25.97 0.35 -19.83
C SER A 841 -26.73 0.04 -21.12
N PRO A 842 -27.24 -1.19 -21.29
CA PRO A 842 -27.99 -1.56 -22.50
C PRO A 842 -29.14 -0.61 -22.81
N ILE A 843 -29.93 -0.26 -21.81
CA ILE A 843 -31.09 0.63 -21.95
C ILE A 843 -30.74 2.01 -22.58
N HIS A 844 -29.59 2.56 -22.18
CA HIS A 844 -29.13 3.84 -22.74
C HIS A 844 -28.60 3.67 -24.16
N PHE A 845 -27.83 2.60 -24.39
CA PHE A 845 -27.17 2.40 -25.68
C PHE A 845 -28.14 1.93 -26.77
N ASP A 846 -29.27 1.29 -26.39
CA ASP A 846 -30.37 0.98 -27.30
C ASP A 846 -30.98 2.25 -27.91
N LEU A 847 -30.93 3.38 -27.19
CA LEU A 847 -31.37 4.70 -27.67
C LEU A 847 -30.23 5.50 -28.31
N LEU A 848 -29.06 5.52 -27.67
CA LEU A 848 -27.91 6.32 -28.14
C LEU A 848 -27.34 5.78 -29.45
N GLY A 849 -27.20 4.47 -29.61
CA GLY A 849 -26.67 3.89 -30.83
C GLY A 849 -27.44 4.29 -32.10
N PRO A 850 -28.77 4.06 -32.19
CA PRO A 850 -29.57 4.52 -33.29
C PRO A 850 -29.55 6.05 -33.48
N THR A 851 -29.49 6.80 -32.38
CA THR A 851 -29.44 8.28 -32.45
C THR A 851 -28.16 8.74 -33.14
N PHE A 852 -26.99 8.23 -32.70
CA PHE A 852 -25.71 8.57 -33.35
C PHE A 852 -25.70 8.19 -34.83
N ARG A 853 -26.21 7.00 -35.20
CA ARG A 853 -26.28 6.57 -36.60
C ARG A 853 -27.20 7.47 -37.41
N LYS A 854 -28.33 7.92 -36.83
CA LYS A 854 -29.26 8.88 -37.49
C LYS A 854 -28.57 10.20 -37.83
N TYR A 855 -27.61 10.62 -36.99
CA TYR A 855 -26.83 11.85 -37.24
C TYR A 855 -25.56 11.60 -38.07
N GLY A 856 -25.42 10.45 -38.69
CA GLY A 856 -24.33 10.12 -39.63
C GLY A 856 -23.01 9.69 -38.98
N TYR A 857 -23.04 9.29 -37.71
CA TYR A 857 -21.89 8.71 -37.05
C TYR A 857 -21.84 7.19 -37.20
N HIS A 858 -20.67 6.65 -37.46
CA HIS A 858 -20.44 5.21 -37.45
C HIS A 858 -20.05 4.77 -36.05
N ILE A 859 -20.98 4.17 -35.34
CA ILE A 859 -20.78 3.74 -33.94
C ILE A 859 -20.96 2.24 -33.79
N GLU A 860 -20.01 1.63 -33.12
CA GLU A 860 -20.05 0.22 -32.69
C GLU A 860 -20.14 0.15 -31.15
N ILE A 861 -21.21 -0.46 -30.66
CA ILE A 861 -21.42 -0.66 -29.24
C ILE A 861 -20.80 -2.02 -28.87
N LEU A 862 -19.84 -1.98 -27.96
CA LEU A 862 -19.06 -3.17 -27.57
C LEU A 862 -19.84 -4.04 -26.60
N GLY A 863 -19.81 -5.38 -26.82
CA GLY A 863 -20.47 -6.34 -25.92
C GLY A 863 -19.71 -6.50 -24.58
N ASN A 864 -20.44 -6.88 -23.52
CA ASN A 864 -19.90 -7.02 -22.16
C ASN A 864 -19.66 -8.48 -21.73
N ASP A 865 -19.89 -9.43 -22.57
CA ASP A 865 -20.11 -10.83 -22.27
C ASP A 865 -18.82 -11.68 -22.32
N ASN A 866 -17.66 -11.02 -22.38
CA ASN A 866 -16.42 -11.72 -22.64
C ASN A 866 -15.40 -11.50 -21.53
N ARG A 867 -14.97 -12.61 -20.88
CA ARG A 867 -13.90 -12.59 -19.87
C ARG A 867 -12.57 -12.05 -20.41
N SER A 868 -12.32 -12.12 -21.72
CA SER A 868 -11.12 -11.55 -22.32
C SER A 868 -11.01 -10.04 -22.09
N ALA A 869 -12.13 -9.33 -22.00
CA ALA A 869 -12.16 -7.91 -21.64
C ALA A 869 -11.61 -7.69 -20.22
N ILE A 870 -12.00 -8.54 -19.26
CA ILE A 870 -11.51 -8.45 -17.87
C ILE A 870 -10.01 -8.75 -17.83
N ASP A 871 -9.57 -9.87 -18.46
CA ASP A 871 -8.17 -10.29 -18.47
C ASP A 871 -7.26 -9.25 -19.14
N THR A 872 -7.76 -8.57 -20.17
CA THR A 872 -7.05 -7.50 -20.85
C THR A 872 -7.06 -6.21 -20.04
N GLY A 873 -8.21 -5.83 -19.46
CA GLY A 873 -8.33 -4.64 -18.64
C GLY A 873 -7.42 -4.67 -17.40
N LEU A 874 -7.24 -5.84 -16.79
CA LEU A 874 -6.33 -6.03 -15.65
C LEU A 874 -4.86 -5.67 -15.96
N LYS A 875 -4.46 -5.66 -17.23
CA LYS A 875 -3.10 -5.27 -17.64
C LYS A 875 -2.90 -3.75 -17.63
N TYR A 876 -3.96 -2.99 -17.90
CA TYR A 876 -3.86 -1.54 -18.14
C TYR A 876 -4.47 -0.67 -17.05
N VAL A 877 -5.36 -1.23 -16.23
CA VAL A 877 -6.10 -0.47 -15.21
C VAL A 877 -5.42 -0.61 -13.85
N ASN A 878 -5.30 0.52 -13.15
CA ASN A 878 -4.80 0.53 -11.77
C ASN A 878 -5.68 -0.33 -10.86
N ASN A 879 -5.07 -1.11 -9.98
CA ASN A 879 -5.77 -2.05 -9.08
C ASN A 879 -6.76 -1.39 -8.11
N ASP A 880 -6.57 -0.12 -7.80
CA ASP A 880 -7.47 0.63 -6.92
C ASP A 880 -8.69 1.17 -7.68
N ALA A 881 -8.73 1.04 -9.02
CA ALA A 881 -9.89 1.40 -9.82
C ALA A 881 -11.01 0.37 -9.68
N CYS A 882 -12.25 0.82 -9.84
CA CYS A 882 -13.42 -0.04 -9.73
C CYS A 882 -13.48 -1.09 -10.85
N PHE A 883 -14.15 -2.22 -10.60
CA PHE A 883 -14.28 -3.30 -11.57
C PHE A 883 -14.90 -2.88 -12.92
N PRO A 884 -15.92 -1.99 -12.98
CA PRO A 884 -16.39 -1.46 -14.24
C PRO A 884 -15.32 -0.77 -15.09
N SER A 885 -14.35 -0.06 -14.49
CA SER A 885 -13.23 0.55 -15.22
C SER A 885 -12.37 -0.51 -15.91
N ILE A 886 -12.12 -1.64 -15.26
CA ILE A 886 -11.37 -2.77 -15.82
C ILE A 886 -12.10 -3.31 -17.05
N THR A 887 -13.41 -3.50 -16.93
CA THR A 887 -14.25 -4.02 -18.02
C THR A 887 -14.28 -3.07 -19.22
N VAL A 888 -14.50 -1.78 -18.97
CA VAL A 888 -14.58 -0.74 -20.03
C VAL A 888 -13.26 -0.63 -20.80
N VAL A 889 -12.13 -0.53 -20.09
CA VAL A 889 -10.80 -0.45 -20.73
C VAL A 889 -10.50 -1.74 -21.49
N GLY A 890 -10.83 -2.89 -20.90
CA GLY A 890 -10.63 -4.18 -21.55
C GLY A 890 -11.47 -4.35 -22.83
N GLN A 891 -12.72 -3.93 -22.83
CA GLN A 891 -13.60 -3.95 -24.02
C GLN A 891 -13.00 -3.12 -25.14
N ILE A 892 -12.62 -1.88 -24.86
CA ILE A 892 -12.00 -0.99 -25.84
C ILE A 892 -10.73 -1.62 -26.41
N THR A 893 -9.87 -2.15 -25.54
CA THR A 893 -8.57 -2.70 -25.95
C THR A 893 -8.74 -3.97 -26.80
N VAL A 894 -9.62 -4.89 -26.39
CA VAL A 894 -9.91 -6.12 -27.15
C VAL A 894 -10.50 -5.79 -28.52
N SER A 895 -11.50 -4.89 -28.57
CA SER A 895 -12.15 -4.50 -29.82
C SER A 895 -11.18 -3.76 -30.74
N TYR A 896 -10.38 -2.84 -30.23
CA TYR A 896 -9.35 -2.16 -31.01
C TYR A 896 -8.35 -3.14 -31.63
N THR A 897 -7.90 -4.13 -30.87
CA THR A 897 -6.96 -5.15 -31.34
C THR A 897 -7.57 -6.00 -32.45
N HIS A 898 -8.84 -6.37 -32.32
CA HIS A 898 -9.53 -7.16 -33.35
C HIS A 898 -9.83 -6.38 -34.64
N LEU A 899 -10.10 -5.08 -34.53
CA LEU A 899 -10.40 -4.21 -35.66
C LEU A 899 -9.15 -3.74 -36.41
N THR A 900 -8.00 -3.64 -35.76
CA THR A 900 -6.77 -3.10 -36.33
C THR A 900 -5.79 -4.17 -36.83
N LEU A 901 -5.89 -5.41 -36.34
CA LEU A 901 -5.09 -6.49 -36.88
C LEU A 901 -5.64 -6.91 -38.25
N PRO A 902 -4.82 -7.04 -39.33
CA PRO A 902 -5.29 -7.57 -40.59
C PRO A 902 -5.78 -8.99 -40.33
N THR A 903 -7.08 -9.19 -40.51
CA THR A 903 -7.65 -10.51 -40.54
C THR A 903 -7.09 -11.21 -41.79
N ASN A 904 -6.09 -12.04 -41.61
CA ASN A 904 -5.73 -13.02 -42.60
C ASN A 904 -6.95 -13.98 -42.75
N ARG A 905 -7.86 -13.64 -43.64
CA ARG A 905 -8.82 -14.50 -44.24
C ARG A 905 -8.43 -14.68 -45.69
#